data_a6d5e7d9b65530b94cb1ca988107a9e5
#
_entry.id   a6d5e7d9b65530b94cb1ca988107a9e5
#
_cell.length_a   1.000
_cell.length_b   1.000
_cell.length_c   1.000
_cell.angle_alpha   90.00
_cell.angle_beta   90.00
_cell.angle_gamma   90.00
#
_symmetry.space_group_name_H-M   'P 1'
#
loop_
_entity.id
_entity.type
_entity.pdbx_description
1 polymer ?
#
loop_
_entity_poly.entity_id
_entity_poly.type
_entity_poly.pdbx_seq_one_letter_code
_entity_poly.pdbx_strand_id
1 'polypeptide(L)'
;MIRLTSRFAPALSFAVAAGLCSSAAVAGAPARLPQATALSIVESTDRLIVRLREPETGVAVASATSRLDRVAGRAGAQLQRLRGMSGNAHVLQLSRLHSRAEAAALARQLALDPEVQYAEPDLRMVALRVPNDPSYSQQWHYFEALGGINLPAAWDRTVGSAAITVAVIDTGMTAHPELDGRRVAGYDFIGSTSISLDGDGRDADASDAGDYGCNGSGNSSWHGTHVAGTIGAASDNGSGVVGVNWTSKIQPVRVLGRCGGYTSDIADGMRWAAGIAVAGVPANATPARVLNLSLGGNGPCGATFQNAVNDVVARGTVVVVAAGNSSADVANASPAGCNGVIAVAATTRSGGRAGYSNFGQNVALSAPGSSILSTLNTGSATPEAPGYASYSGTSMATPHVAGVVSLMLSINPAMTPAQVLTALRSSARIFPTGTGADCSTSMCGAGIVDAAAALAFAVPAPPPVTGRVNLALASSGAVMTASSTHSAGYAPVGAGNGDRKGSAWGAGGGWNDATPHVSGDWLQADFGAARNVGEIDVYMVQDNYASPAEPTAAMTFTQYGIHDFEVQYWTGSAWQAVPGGSVTGNNRVWRQFVFTPVITSKIRVLVLRSADLWSRVTELEAYAAASEPAAVNHALRTHGGVAVASSAHSAGYAPMGAIDGERSGSNWGYGGGWNDASVDAWPDTLQVNFSGTKTLTEIHIYTVQDAYASPQVPTEAMSFSLYGITDFEVQAWNGATWATVPGGNVTGNDRVWRKFAFAPLATNRIRVVVTRALGSWSRITEIEAYGAP
;
A
#
# COMPACT_ATOMS: atom_id res chain seq x y z
N MET A 1 66.69 51.47 9.19
CA MET A 1 67.90 51.35 10.13
C MET A 1 67.80 49.96 10.71
N ILE A 2 68.84 49.17 10.45
CA ILE A 2 69.39 48.03 11.20
C ILE A 2 68.55 46.76 11.12
N ARG A 3 68.90 45.78 10.30
CA ARG A 3 69.99 44.76 10.25
C ARG A 3 70.06 43.93 11.55
N LEU A 4 70.14 42.63 11.57
CA LEU A 4 70.82 41.51 10.84
C LEU A 4 70.48 40.21 11.59
N THR A 5 70.42 39.13 11.06
CA THR A 5 71.14 37.97 10.44
C THR A 5 70.94 36.71 11.23
N SER A 6 70.56 35.63 10.58
CA SER A 6 71.27 34.40 10.10
C SER A 6 71.69 33.42 11.19
N ARG A 7 71.61 32.15 11.15
CA ARG A 7 72.21 31.08 10.34
C ARG A 7 71.88 29.68 10.77
N PHE A 8 71.76 28.79 9.83
CA PHE A 8 72.31 27.48 9.58
C PHE A 8 71.74 26.22 10.26
N ALA A 9 71.43 25.31 9.36
CA ALA A 9 71.25 23.87 9.53
C ALA A 9 72.61 23.15 9.75
N PRO A 10 72.74 21.79 9.96
CA PRO A 10 72.28 20.81 8.96
C PRO A 10 71.82 19.44 9.51
N ALA A 11 71.39 18.63 8.54
CA ALA A 11 70.93 17.28 8.50
C ALA A 11 71.74 16.19 9.21
N LEU A 12 71.10 15.09 9.58
CA LEU A 12 71.63 13.72 9.33
C LEU A 12 70.50 12.72 9.18
N SER A 13 70.61 11.93 8.09
CA SER A 13 69.76 10.80 7.70
C SER A 13 70.09 9.57 8.52
N PHE A 14 69.09 8.72 8.84
CA PHE A 14 69.26 7.27 8.88
C PHE A 14 67.97 6.56 8.48
N ALA A 15 68.05 5.73 7.45
CA ALA A 15 67.05 4.82 6.96
C ALA A 15 67.14 3.54 7.72
N VAL A 16 65.97 3.00 8.19
CA VAL A 16 65.78 1.57 8.44
C VAL A 16 64.40 1.19 7.96
N ALA A 17 64.38 0.30 6.99
CA ALA A 17 63.18 -0.35 6.51
C ALA A 17 62.76 -1.44 7.47
N ALA A 18 61.49 -1.45 7.88
CA ALA A 18 60.82 -2.66 8.35
C ALA A 18 59.35 -2.63 7.94
N GLY A 19 58.99 -3.57 7.07
CA GLY A 19 57.61 -3.78 6.63
C GLY A 19 56.75 -4.29 7.77
N LEU A 20 55.60 -3.74 7.89
CA LEU A 20 54.49 -4.32 8.66
C LEU A 20 53.21 -4.19 7.84
N CYS A 21 52.65 -5.33 7.46
CA CYS A 21 51.32 -5.46 6.92
C CYS A 21 50.32 -4.89 7.93
N SER A 22 49.65 -3.82 7.62
CA SER A 22 48.46 -3.37 8.29
C SER A 22 47.22 -3.87 7.54
N SER A 23 46.60 -4.91 8.07
CA SER A 23 45.27 -5.32 7.72
C SER A 23 44.28 -4.24 8.13
N ALA A 24 43.78 -3.49 7.14
CA ALA A 24 42.64 -2.58 7.35
C ALA A 24 41.39 -3.43 7.59
N ALA A 25 40.92 -3.44 8.83
CA ALA A 25 39.59 -3.93 9.14
C ALA A 25 38.56 -3.00 8.50
N VAL A 26 37.91 -3.49 7.44
CA VAL A 26 36.73 -2.87 6.88
C VAL A 26 35.60 -3.06 7.91
N ALA A 27 35.26 -2.01 8.63
CA ALA A 27 34.06 -1.97 9.45
C ALA A 27 32.85 -2.11 8.50
N GLY A 28 32.26 -3.30 8.47
CA GLY A 28 31.04 -3.54 7.73
C GLY A 28 29.93 -2.67 8.31
N ALA A 29 29.29 -1.87 7.47
CA ALA A 29 28.07 -1.15 7.84
C ALA A 29 27.02 -2.15 8.36
N PRO A 30 26.25 -1.83 9.40
CA PRO A 30 25.24 -2.74 9.92
C PRO A 30 24.23 -3.05 8.81
N ALA A 31 23.97 -4.34 8.59
CA ALA A 31 23.00 -4.81 7.61
C ALA A 31 21.62 -4.20 7.90
N ARG A 32 21.09 -3.42 6.95
CA ARG A 32 19.72 -2.91 7.04
C ARG A 32 18.74 -4.09 6.94
N LEU A 33 17.93 -4.25 7.98
CA LEU A 33 16.78 -5.16 7.92
C LEU A 33 15.79 -4.67 6.84
N PRO A 34 15.14 -5.56 6.07
CA PRO A 34 14.15 -5.17 5.08
C PRO A 34 13.02 -4.34 5.71
N GLN A 35 12.71 -3.18 5.16
CA GLN A 35 11.74 -2.22 5.71
C GLN A 35 10.33 -2.79 5.93
N ALA A 36 9.91 -3.78 5.14
CA ALA A 36 8.61 -4.44 5.28
C ALA A 36 8.45 -5.24 6.59
N THR A 37 9.55 -5.79 7.12
CA THR A 37 9.53 -6.57 8.37
C THR A 37 9.41 -5.68 9.61
N ALA A 38 9.91 -4.43 9.55
CA ALA A 38 9.84 -3.48 10.66
C ALA A 38 8.41 -2.95 10.87
N LEU A 39 7.65 -2.69 9.81
CA LEU A 39 6.26 -2.20 9.88
C LEU A 39 5.32 -3.21 10.55
N SER A 40 5.47 -4.50 10.26
CA SER A 40 4.63 -5.55 10.86
C SER A 40 4.87 -5.73 12.36
N ILE A 41 6.06 -5.41 12.86
CA ILE A 41 6.43 -5.55 14.28
C ILE A 41 5.83 -4.43 15.14
N VAL A 42 5.69 -3.21 14.60
CA VAL A 42 5.12 -2.06 15.33
C VAL A 42 3.59 -2.11 15.39
N GLU A 43 2.95 -2.71 14.40
CA GLU A 43 1.48 -2.80 14.30
C GLU A 43 0.91 -4.13 14.84
N SER A 44 1.74 -4.97 15.46
CA SER A 44 1.33 -6.26 16.00
C SER A 44 1.96 -6.51 17.37
N THR A 45 1.26 -7.27 18.21
CA THR A 45 1.75 -7.68 19.53
C THR A 45 1.25 -9.07 19.89
N ASP A 46 2.05 -9.78 20.66
CA ASP A 46 1.69 -11.02 21.32
C ASP A 46 1.44 -10.84 22.82
N ARG A 47 1.21 -9.57 23.25
CA ARG A 47 1.08 -9.25 24.68
C ARG A 47 -0.09 -8.30 24.94
N LEU A 48 -0.67 -8.44 26.15
CA LEU A 48 -1.63 -7.51 26.73
C LEU A 48 -1.16 -7.04 28.10
N ILE A 49 -1.54 -5.83 28.47
CA ILE A 49 -1.46 -5.32 29.84
C ILE A 49 -2.86 -5.40 30.43
N VAL A 50 -3.00 -6.05 31.58
CA VAL A 50 -4.28 -6.17 32.31
C VAL A 50 -4.10 -5.75 33.75
N ARG A 51 -4.93 -4.81 34.23
CA ARG A 51 -5.02 -4.46 35.63
C ARG A 51 -6.33 -4.97 36.21
N LEU A 52 -6.21 -5.73 37.32
CA LEU A 52 -7.36 -6.18 38.07
C LEU A 52 -7.83 -5.11 39.06
N ARG A 53 -9.12 -5.07 39.33
CA ARG A 53 -9.66 -4.22 40.39
C ARG A 53 -9.16 -4.70 41.75
N GLU A 54 -8.87 -3.76 42.63
CA GLU A 54 -8.54 -4.09 44.01
C GLU A 54 -9.76 -4.76 44.71
N PRO A 55 -9.53 -5.85 45.44
CA PRO A 55 -10.60 -6.49 46.18
C PRO A 55 -11.10 -5.61 47.34
N GLU A 56 -12.34 -5.77 47.71
CA GLU A 56 -12.85 -5.12 48.90
C GLU A 56 -12.09 -5.58 50.17
N THR A 57 -11.81 -4.65 51.07
CA THR A 57 -11.06 -4.92 52.29
C THR A 57 -11.82 -5.92 53.19
N GLY A 58 -11.18 -7.03 53.58
CA GLY A 58 -11.72 -8.05 54.45
C GLY A 58 -12.11 -9.36 53.79
N VAL A 59 -12.00 -9.50 52.48
CA VAL A 59 -12.31 -10.73 51.74
C VAL A 59 -11.02 -11.52 51.43
N ALA A 60 -11.02 -12.84 51.70
CA ALA A 60 -9.91 -13.72 51.28
C ALA A 60 -9.82 -13.76 49.77
N VAL A 61 -8.71 -13.30 49.20
CA VAL A 61 -8.56 -13.10 47.77
C VAL A 61 -7.73 -14.20 47.16
N ALA A 62 -8.21 -14.76 46.03
CA ALA A 62 -7.42 -15.65 45.19
C ALA A 62 -6.19 -14.91 44.63
N SER A 63 -5.10 -15.62 44.33
CA SER A 63 -3.90 -15.03 43.76
C SER A 63 -4.21 -14.29 42.46
N ALA A 64 -3.42 -13.28 42.12
CA ALA A 64 -3.58 -12.55 40.85
C ALA A 64 -3.57 -13.49 39.63
N THR A 65 -2.76 -14.55 39.67
CA THR A 65 -2.71 -15.56 38.61
C THR A 65 -4.04 -16.28 38.46
N SER A 66 -4.60 -16.81 39.56
CA SER A 66 -5.89 -17.50 39.52
C SER A 66 -7.07 -16.58 39.10
N ARG A 67 -6.97 -15.28 39.40
CA ARG A 67 -7.97 -14.29 38.96
C ARG A 67 -7.84 -14.04 37.46
N LEU A 68 -6.61 -13.87 36.95
CA LEU A 68 -6.34 -13.69 35.52
C LEU A 68 -6.76 -14.94 34.71
N ASP A 69 -6.50 -16.15 35.22
CA ASP A 69 -6.92 -17.40 34.56
C ASP A 69 -8.47 -17.48 34.44
N ARG A 70 -9.20 -17.04 35.46
CA ARG A 70 -10.67 -16.96 35.39
C ARG A 70 -11.15 -15.92 34.39
N VAL A 71 -10.53 -14.74 34.38
CA VAL A 71 -10.84 -13.67 33.42
C VAL A 71 -10.59 -14.15 31.99
N ALA A 72 -9.42 -14.79 31.74
CA ALA A 72 -9.08 -15.38 30.47
C ALA A 72 -10.06 -16.48 30.03
N GLY A 73 -10.43 -17.37 30.95
CA GLY A 73 -11.42 -18.43 30.71
C GLY A 73 -12.81 -17.88 30.33
N ARG A 74 -13.29 -16.83 31.04
CA ARG A 74 -14.58 -16.18 30.72
C ARG A 74 -14.56 -15.47 29.38
N ALA A 75 -13.40 -14.92 28.99
CA ALA A 75 -13.20 -14.30 27.68
C ALA A 75 -12.92 -15.30 26.56
N GLY A 76 -12.81 -16.61 26.85
CA GLY A 76 -12.44 -17.63 25.86
C GLY A 76 -11.03 -17.46 25.30
N ALA A 77 -10.14 -16.75 26.03
CA ALA A 77 -8.82 -16.39 25.57
C ALA A 77 -7.75 -17.28 26.23
N GLN A 78 -6.80 -17.79 25.44
CA GLN A 78 -5.61 -18.45 25.97
C GLN A 78 -4.55 -17.39 26.27
N LEU A 79 -4.39 -17.07 27.55
CA LEU A 79 -3.47 -16.06 28.05
C LEU A 79 -2.54 -16.68 29.09
N GLN A 80 -1.26 -16.37 29.00
CA GLN A 80 -0.26 -16.78 29.99
C GLN A 80 0.30 -15.54 30.68
N ARG A 81 0.30 -15.52 32.02
CA ARG A 81 0.93 -14.42 32.75
C ARG A 81 2.44 -14.46 32.59
N LEU A 82 3.02 -13.42 31.98
CA LEU A 82 4.46 -13.26 31.86
C LEU A 82 5.08 -12.68 33.13
N ARG A 83 4.55 -11.58 33.62
CA ARG A 83 5.07 -10.86 34.80
C ARG A 83 4.06 -9.87 35.38
N GLY A 84 4.30 -9.46 36.61
CA GLY A 84 3.71 -8.22 37.14
C GLY A 84 4.45 -6.98 36.60
N MET A 85 3.81 -5.84 36.69
CA MET A 85 4.41 -4.54 36.44
C MET A 85 4.00 -3.54 37.51
N SER A 86 4.59 -2.35 37.54
CA SER A 86 4.23 -1.25 38.44
C SER A 86 2.76 -0.92 38.34
N GLY A 87 2.15 -0.42 39.42
CA GLY A 87 0.74 -0.08 39.44
C GLY A 87 -0.22 -1.27 39.50
N ASN A 88 0.26 -2.46 39.97
CA ASN A 88 -0.54 -3.68 40.12
C ASN A 88 -1.18 -4.20 38.81
N ALA A 89 -0.59 -3.85 37.67
CA ALA A 89 -0.95 -4.45 36.39
C ALA A 89 -0.12 -5.71 36.08
N HIS A 90 -0.53 -6.46 35.08
CA HIS A 90 0.13 -7.69 34.66
C HIS A 90 0.30 -7.72 33.15
N VAL A 91 1.45 -8.17 32.66
CA VAL A 91 1.68 -8.48 31.26
C VAL A 91 1.32 -9.93 31.01
N LEU A 92 0.43 -10.14 30.03
CA LEU A 92 -0.05 -11.44 29.61
C LEU A 92 0.44 -11.73 28.18
N GLN A 93 0.89 -12.95 27.94
CA GLN A 93 1.27 -13.49 26.65
C GLN A 93 0.02 -14.02 25.93
N LEU A 94 -0.15 -13.66 24.69
CA LEU A 94 -1.11 -14.24 23.76
C LEU A 94 -0.54 -15.51 23.11
N SER A 95 -1.38 -16.41 22.66
CA SER A 95 -0.98 -17.66 22.01
C SER A 95 -0.30 -17.47 20.65
N ARG A 96 -0.50 -16.30 20.01
CA ARG A 96 0.08 -15.91 18.73
C ARG A 96 0.25 -14.39 18.64
N LEU A 97 0.97 -13.94 17.64
CA LEU A 97 1.04 -12.52 17.28
C LEU A 97 -0.33 -12.05 16.76
N HIS A 98 -0.81 -10.93 17.27
CA HIS A 98 -2.06 -10.28 16.87
C HIS A 98 -1.77 -8.92 16.26
N SER A 99 -2.55 -8.51 15.28
CA SER A 99 -2.56 -7.12 14.84
C SER A 99 -3.00 -6.20 16.00
N ARG A 100 -2.64 -4.93 15.93
CA ARG A 100 -3.06 -3.92 16.91
C ARG A 100 -4.58 -3.92 17.11
N ALA A 101 -5.35 -4.06 16.03
CA ALA A 101 -6.81 -4.08 16.07
C ALA A 101 -7.35 -5.32 16.79
N GLU A 102 -6.81 -6.52 16.49
CA GLU A 102 -7.19 -7.77 17.18
C GLU A 102 -6.84 -7.72 18.67
N ALA A 103 -5.62 -7.30 19.01
CA ALA A 103 -5.18 -7.16 20.39
C ALA A 103 -6.05 -6.15 21.16
N ALA A 104 -6.41 -5.02 20.54
CA ALA A 104 -7.32 -4.04 21.12
C ALA A 104 -8.76 -4.57 21.28
N ALA A 105 -9.25 -5.38 20.35
CA ALA A 105 -10.54 -6.02 20.46
C ALA A 105 -10.58 -7.00 21.66
N LEU A 106 -9.54 -7.85 21.77
CA LEU A 106 -9.41 -8.78 22.91
C LEU A 106 -9.27 -8.04 24.24
N ALA A 107 -8.49 -6.96 24.28
CA ALA A 107 -8.37 -6.11 25.46
C ALA A 107 -9.69 -5.50 25.87
N ARG A 108 -10.50 -5.00 24.93
CA ARG A 108 -11.86 -4.52 25.23
C ARG A 108 -12.76 -5.63 25.78
N GLN A 109 -12.67 -6.83 25.23
CA GLN A 109 -13.43 -7.99 25.73
C GLN A 109 -13.04 -8.34 27.18
N LEU A 110 -11.75 -8.34 27.50
CA LEU A 110 -11.27 -8.56 28.87
C LEU A 110 -11.71 -7.44 29.81
N ALA A 111 -11.75 -6.19 29.33
CA ALA A 111 -12.17 -5.03 30.13
C ALA A 111 -13.66 -5.06 30.49
N LEU A 112 -14.50 -5.87 29.83
CA LEU A 112 -15.90 -6.09 30.21
C LEU A 112 -16.04 -6.95 31.48
N ASP A 113 -15.02 -7.69 31.87
CA ASP A 113 -15.03 -8.50 33.06
C ASP A 113 -15.04 -7.63 34.33
N PRO A 114 -15.93 -7.86 35.30
CA PRO A 114 -16.03 -7.04 36.50
C PRO A 114 -14.77 -7.07 37.37
N GLU A 115 -13.93 -8.10 37.25
CA GLU A 115 -12.64 -8.16 37.94
C GLU A 115 -11.56 -7.29 37.29
N VAL A 116 -11.77 -6.80 36.06
CA VAL A 116 -10.78 -6.03 35.28
C VAL A 116 -11.05 -4.53 35.46
N GLN A 117 -10.01 -3.78 35.80
CA GLN A 117 -10.05 -2.32 35.83
C GLN A 117 -9.81 -1.73 34.46
N TYR A 118 -8.78 -2.22 33.76
CA TYR A 118 -8.50 -1.95 32.35
C TYR A 118 -7.70 -3.09 31.73
N ALA A 119 -7.80 -3.19 30.42
CA ALA A 119 -6.94 -4.03 29.59
C ALA A 119 -6.58 -3.26 28.31
N GLU A 120 -5.34 -3.41 27.85
CA GLU A 120 -4.83 -2.75 26.64
C GLU A 120 -3.75 -3.59 25.96
N PRO A 121 -3.50 -3.43 24.65
CA PRO A 121 -2.36 -4.05 23.99
C PRO A 121 -1.03 -3.54 24.56
N ASP A 122 -0.09 -4.45 24.85
CA ASP A 122 1.30 -4.10 25.17
C ASP A 122 2.07 -3.96 23.84
N LEU A 123 2.07 -2.73 23.31
CA LEU A 123 2.66 -2.43 22.01
C LEU A 123 4.15 -2.18 22.15
N ARG A 124 4.90 -2.63 21.16
CA ARG A 124 6.32 -2.32 21.06
C ARG A 124 6.50 -0.88 20.63
N MET A 125 7.03 -0.04 21.52
CA MET A 125 7.40 1.32 21.21
C MET A 125 8.80 1.35 20.59
N VAL A 126 8.98 2.22 19.59
CA VAL A 126 10.26 2.49 18.94
C VAL A 126 10.57 3.98 19.09
N ALA A 127 11.84 4.35 19.05
CA ALA A 127 12.22 5.75 18.96
C ALA A 127 11.70 6.31 17.62
N LEU A 128 11.02 7.46 17.68
CA LEU A 128 10.58 8.16 16.48
C LEU A 128 11.80 8.58 15.66
N ARG A 129 11.69 8.50 14.35
CA ARG A 129 12.75 8.94 13.44
C ARG A 129 12.85 10.46 13.48
N VAL A 130 13.96 10.96 13.98
CA VAL A 130 14.30 12.38 13.99
C VAL A 130 15.55 12.55 13.14
N PRO A 131 15.51 13.34 12.06
CA PRO A 131 16.69 13.59 11.23
C PRO A 131 17.74 14.36 12.03
N ASN A 132 19.02 14.15 11.70
CA ASN A 132 20.17 14.74 12.39
C ASN A 132 20.62 16.10 11.80
N ASP A 133 19.85 16.65 10.88
CA ASP A 133 20.16 17.88 10.15
C ASP A 133 20.02 19.09 11.08
N PRO A 134 21.04 19.98 11.15
CA PRO A 134 21.09 21.03 12.17
C PRO A 134 19.93 22.01 12.15
N SER A 135 19.35 22.29 10.97
CA SER A 135 18.26 23.24 10.82
C SER A 135 16.88 22.62 10.97
N TYR A 136 16.78 21.30 11.18
CA TYR A 136 15.48 20.61 11.31
C TYR A 136 14.60 21.22 12.42
N SER A 137 15.18 21.58 13.56
CA SER A 137 14.43 22.19 14.66
C SER A 137 13.77 23.53 14.30
N GLN A 138 14.21 24.20 13.24
CA GLN A 138 13.65 25.44 12.72
C GLN A 138 12.54 25.19 11.69
N GLN A 139 12.43 23.97 11.17
CA GLN A 139 11.43 23.55 10.18
C GLN A 139 10.12 23.10 10.86
N TRP A 140 9.51 24.01 11.63
CA TRP A 140 8.30 23.79 12.41
C TRP A 140 7.17 23.13 11.60
N HIS A 141 7.11 23.41 10.31
CA HIS A 141 6.10 22.97 9.39
C HIS A 141 6.02 21.43 9.23
N TYR A 142 7.01 20.70 9.68
CA TYR A 142 7.02 19.24 9.64
C TYR A 142 6.40 18.59 10.88
N PHE A 143 6.57 19.18 12.05
CA PHE A 143 6.24 18.52 13.33
C PHE A 143 5.31 19.31 14.26
N GLU A 144 5.05 20.60 14.00
CA GLU A 144 4.18 21.39 14.87
C GLU A 144 2.78 20.81 14.94
N ALA A 145 2.24 20.63 16.15
CA ALA A 145 0.97 19.94 16.37
C ALA A 145 -0.23 20.64 15.71
N LEU A 146 -0.26 21.98 15.71
CA LEU A 146 -1.38 22.75 15.15
C LEU A 146 -1.25 22.95 13.64
N GLY A 147 -0.14 23.53 13.21
CA GLY A 147 0.03 23.94 11.81
C GLY A 147 0.94 23.03 10.98
N GLY A 148 1.70 22.11 11.56
CA GLY A 148 2.62 21.22 10.85
C GLY A 148 1.91 20.08 10.12
N ILE A 149 2.63 19.30 9.32
CA ILE A 149 2.07 18.23 8.47
C ILE A 149 2.18 16.82 9.07
N ASN A 150 2.52 16.67 10.35
CA ASN A 150 2.68 15.38 11.03
C ASN A 150 3.67 14.43 10.31
N LEU A 151 4.80 14.98 9.83
CA LEU A 151 5.73 14.27 8.98
C LEU A 151 6.61 13.25 9.72
N PRO A 152 7.06 13.45 10.98
CA PRO A 152 7.87 12.45 11.69
C PRO A 152 7.20 11.07 11.74
N ALA A 153 5.90 11.01 12.04
CA ALA A 153 5.15 9.75 12.04
C ALA A 153 4.99 9.12 10.63
N ALA A 154 5.08 9.93 9.57
CA ALA A 154 5.12 9.44 8.20
C ALA A 154 6.48 8.81 7.87
N TRP A 155 7.59 9.40 8.33
CA TRP A 155 8.94 8.88 8.12
C TRP A 155 9.18 7.54 8.82
N ASP A 156 8.44 7.23 9.88
CA ASP A 156 8.47 5.90 10.49
C ASP A 156 7.91 4.82 9.55
N ARG A 157 7.07 5.20 8.58
CA ARG A 157 6.52 4.30 7.57
C ARG A 157 7.39 4.22 6.32
N THR A 158 7.77 5.37 5.78
CA THR A 158 8.66 5.47 4.61
C THR A 158 9.34 6.83 4.56
N VAL A 159 10.56 6.85 4.09
CA VAL A 159 11.30 8.09 3.75
C VAL A 159 11.29 8.37 2.24
N GLY A 160 10.53 7.57 1.48
CA GLY A 160 10.38 7.72 0.04
C GLY A 160 11.04 6.62 -0.79
N SER A 161 11.09 6.83 -2.10
CA SER A 161 11.69 5.90 -3.06
C SER A 161 12.37 6.66 -4.19
N ALA A 162 13.58 6.24 -4.57
CA ALA A 162 14.30 6.76 -5.74
C ALA A 162 13.62 6.41 -7.08
N ALA A 163 12.61 5.53 -7.07
CA ALA A 163 11.79 5.24 -8.25
C ALA A 163 10.76 6.34 -8.55
N ILE A 164 10.52 7.26 -7.60
CA ILE A 164 9.57 8.37 -7.77
C ILE A 164 10.35 9.63 -8.14
N THR A 165 9.96 10.25 -9.26
CA THR A 165 10.44 11.55 -9.69
C THR A 165 9.37 12.61 -9.43
N VAL A 166 9.77 13.73 -8.82
CA VAL A 166 8.95 14.93 -8.65
C VAL A 166 9.53 16.02 -9.54
N ALA A 167 8.75 16.54 -10.46
CA ALA A 167 9.15 17.67 -11.29
C ALA A 167 8.78 18.99 -10.60
N VAL A 168 9.72 19.91 -10.54
CA VAL A 168 9.56 21.27 -10.06
C VAL A 168 9.47 22.19 -11.29
N ILE A 169 8.23 22.58 -11.62
CA ILE A 169 7.90 23.46 -12.75
C ILE A 169 8.00 24.90 -12.23
N ASP A 170 9.16 25.54 -12.41
CA ASP A 170 9.52 26.76 -11.66
C ASP A 170 10.63 27.58 -12.37
N THR A 171 11.44 28.34 -11.60
CA THR A 171 12.57 29.14 -12.10
C THR A 171 13.82 28.34 -12.48
N GLY A 172 13.78 27.01 -12.36
CA GLY A 172 14.95 26.16 -12.44
C GLY A 172 15.52 25.83 -11.05
N MET A 173 16.77 25.40 -10.99
CA MET A 173 17.39 25.00 -9.74
C MET A 173 18.90 25.30 -9.75
N THR A 174 19.40 26.03 -8.75
CA THR A 174 20.83 26.26 -8.58
C THR A 174 21.53 25.01 -8.05
N ALA A 175 22.85 24.91 -8.24
CA ALA A 175 23.65 23.90 -7.56
C ALA A 175 23.56 24.09 -6.05
N HIS A 176 23.25 23.01 -5.32
CA HIS A 176 23.12 23.04 -3.87
C HIS A 176 23.42 21.66 -3.28
N PRO A 177 24.30 21.53 -2.26
CA PRO A 177 24.70 20.23 -1.70
C PRO A 177 23.50 19.36 -1.25
N GLU A 178 22.42 19.98 -0.78
CA GLU A 178 21.19 19.30 -0.37
C GLU A 178 20.36 18.75 -1.55
N LEU A 179 20.64 19.17 -2.79
CA LEU A 179 19.84 18.85 -3.96
C LEU A 179 20.61 18.04 -5.02
N ASP A 180 21.93 18.21 -5.11
CA ASP A 180 22.74 17.71 -6.21
C ASP A 180 22.69 16.18 -6.32
N GLY A 181 22.67 15.45 -5.21
CA GLY A 181 22.55 13.99 -5.18
C GLY A 181 21.14 13.45 -5.54
N ARG A 182 20.15 14.35 -5.67
CA ARG A 182 18.73 14.04 -5.93
C ARG A 182 18.26 14.51 -7.29
N ARG A 183 19.01 15.44 -7.88
CA ARG A 183 18.72 16.07 -9.17
C ARG A 183 18.85 15.07 -10.30
N VAL A 184 17.86 15.06 -11.20
CA VAL A 184 17.91 14.38 -12.50
C VAL A 184 17.86 15.43 -13.62
N ALA A 185 18.18 15.01 -14.86
CA ALA A 185 18.15 15.88 -16.02
C ALA A 185 16.80 16.61 -16.14
N GLY A 186 16.88 17.92 -16.23
CA GLY A 186 15.77 18.83 -16.46
C GLY A 186 15.76 19.36 -17.88
N TYR A 187 14.98 20.43 -18.10
CA TYR A 187 14.94 21.16 -19.37
C TYR A 187 14.46 22.60 -19.14
N ASP A 188 15.01 23.57 -19.88
CA ASP A 188 14.55 24.95 -19.93
C ASP A 188 13.57 25.15 -21.11
N PHE A 189 12.34 25.55 -20.77
CA PHE A 189 11.28 25.83 -21.74
C PHE A 189 11.14 27.31 -22.08
N ILE A 190 11.95 28.21 -21.52
CA ILE A 190 11.83 29.63 -21.77
C ILE A 190 12.36 29.95 -23.16
N GLY A 191 11.45 30.30 -24.08
CA GLY A 191 11.84 30.62 -25.45
C GLY A 191 12.42 32.01 -25.66
N SER A 192 12.31 32.91 -24.66
CA SER A 192 12.76 34.31 -24.77
C SER A 192 14.03 34.56 -23.97
N THR A 193 15.11 34.89 -24.65
CA THR A 193 16.44 35.21 -24.02
C THR A 193 16.38 36.41 -23.04
N SER A 194 15.43 37.30 -23.21
CA SER A 194 15.23 38.43 -22.28
C SER A 194 14.54 38.03 -20.99
N ILE A 195 13.92 36.83 -20.98
CA ILE A 195 13.27 36.23 -19.79
C ILE A 195 14.19 35.19 -19.16
N SER A 196 14.84 34.34 -19.97
CA SER A 196 15.71 33.28 -19.47
C SER A 196 16.95 33.83 -18.76
N LEU A 197 17.55 34.89 -19.27
CA LEU A 197 18.78 35.55 -18.74
C LEU A 197 20.04 34.66 -18.74
N ASP A 198 20.01 33.51 -19.41
CA ASP A 198 21.16 32.57 -19.59
C ASP A 198 21.90 32.75 -20.90
N GLY A 199 21.32 33.51 -21.81
CA GLY A 199 21.94 33.87 -23.10
C GLY A 199 21.36 33.14 -24.30
N ASP A 200 20.53 32.14 -24.10
CA ASP A 200 19.85 31.39 -25.17
C ASP A 200 18.37 31.14 -24.88
N GLY A 201 17.74 30.26 -25.66
CA GLY A 201 16.33 29.90 -25.51
C GLY A 201 16.16 28.51 -24.90
N ARG A 202 15.17 27.75 -25.40
CA ARG A 202 14.88 26.40 -24.90
C ARG A 202 16.06 25.46 -25.08
N ASP A 203 16.54 24.88 -23.98
CA ASP A 203 17.66 23.93 -24.00
C ASP A 203 17.62 22.89 -22.86
N ALA A 204 18.68 22.08 -22.72
CA ALA A 204 18.80 21.04 -21.73
C ALA A 204 19.33 21.52 -20.37
N ASP A 205 19.66 22.80 -20.20
CA ASP A 205 20.13 23.35 -18.93
C ASP A 205 18.99 24.01 -18.15
N ALA A 206 18.42 23.29 -17.21
CA ALA A 206 17.37 23.79 -16.30
C ALA A 206 17.96 24.49 -15.07
N SER A 207 19.17 24.99 -15.09
CA SER A 207 19.77 25.77 -14.02
C SER A 207 19.07 27.12 -13.90
N ASP A 208 18.89 27.59 -12.68
CA ASP A 208 18.32 28.92 -12.41
C ASP A 208 19.39 29.99 -12.62
N ALA A 209 19.31 30.72 -13.71
CA ALA A 209 20.24 31.82 -14.03
C ALA A 209 19.91 33.13 -13.28
N GLY A 210 18.79 33.11 -12.56
CA GLY A 210 18.20 34.26 -11.87
C GLY A 210 16.99 34.84 -12.59
N ASP A 211 16.16 35.55 -11.85
CA ASP A 211 14.93 36.20 -12.33
C ASP A 211 14.87 37.70 -11.94
N TYR A 212 16.03 38.26 -11.65
CA TYR A 212 16.21 39.65 -11.19
C TYR A 212 15.79 40.69 -12.23
N GLY A 213 15.60 41.94 -11.73
CA GLY A 213 15.42 43.13 -12.54
C GLY A 213 14.07 43.24 -13.22
N CYS A 214 13.03 42.60 -12.69
CA CYS A 214 11.66 42.89 -13.14
C CYS A 214 11.30 44.33 -12.83
N ASN A 215 10.88 45.07 -13.84
CA ASN A 215 10.65 46.54 -13.74
C ASN A 215 11.88 47.34 -13.34
N GLY A 216 13.09 46.85 -13.62
CA GLY A 216 14.35 47.54 -13.36
C GLY A 216 14.85 47.48 -11.91
N SER A 217 14.25 46.66 -11.07
CA SER A 217 14.65 46.51 -9.66
C SER A 217 14.35 45.08 -9.17
N GLY A 218 14.90 44.73 -7.98
CA GLY A 218 14.69 43.45 -7.31
C GLY A 218 15.84 42.48 -7.50
N ASN A 219 15.99 41.59 -6.53
CA ASN A 219 16.94 40.51 -6.53
C ASN A 219 16.30 39.24 -7.16
N SER A 220 17.15 38.29 -7.55
CA SER A 220 16.71 36.96 -7.94
C SER A 220 16.03 36.27 -6.76
N SER A 221 14.96 35.53 -7.08
CA SER A 221 14.14 34.87 -6.05
C SER A 221 14.67 33.49 -5.67
N TRP A 222 15.40 32.79 -6.56
CA TRP A 222 15.85 31.40 -6.40
C TRP A 222 14.71 30.48 -6.00
N HIS A 223 13.51 30.78 -6.52
CA HIS A 223 12.25 30.23 -6.05
C HIS A 223 12.19 28.71 -6.26
N GLY A 224 12.57 28.22 -7.44
CA GLY A 224 12.60 26.79 -7.73
C GLY A 224 13.56 26.00 -6.83
N THR A 225 14.72 26.61 -6.46
CA THR A 225 15.65 26.00 -5.50
C THR A 225 15.02 25.87 -4.11
N HIS A 226 14.27 26.88 -3.65
CA HIS A 226 13.58 26.84 -2.36
C HIS A 226 12.47 25.79 -2.33
N VAL A 227 11.67 25.72 -3.39
CA VAL A 227 10.59 24.73 -3.56
C VAL A 227 11.16 23.31 -3.61
N ALA A 228 12.24 23.09 -4.38
CA ALA A 228 12.90 21.79 -4.48
C ALA A 228 13.42 21.29 -3.12
N GLY A 229 13.98 22.17 -2.30
CA GLY A 229 14.45 21.82 -0.95
C GLY A 229 13.33 21.35 -0.03
N THR A 230 12.18 22.01 -0.07
CA THR A 230 11.02 21.58 0.73
C THR A 230 10.53 20.18 0.29
N ILE A 231 10.50 19.89 -1.02
CA ILE A 231 10.12 18.56 -1.52
C ILE A 231 11.13 17.51 -1.07
N GLY A 232 12.43 17.78 -1.27
CA GLY A 232 13.41 16.72 -1.18
C GLY A 232 14.85 17.14 -0.97
N ALA A 233 15.16 18.09 -0.06
CA ALA A 233 16.51 18.26 0.42
C ALA A 233 17.05 16.93 0.97
N ALA A 234 18.36 16.69 0.79
CA ALA A 234 19.03 15.54 1.38
C ALA A 234 18.83 15.58 2.90
N SER A 235 18.47 14.46 3.47
CA SER A 235 18.00 14.41 4.85
C SER A 235 18.73 13.33 5.64
N ASP A 236 18.84 13.52 6.96
CA ASP A 236 19.56 12.62 7.87
C ASP A 236 21.05 12.50 7.48
N ASN A 237 21.63 13.62 7.01
CA ASN A 237 23.00 13.69 6.50
C ASN A 237 23.93 14.59 7.38
N GLY A 238 23.39 15.15 8.47
CA GLY A 238 24.12 16.02 9.39
C GLY A 238 24.40 17.42 8.84
N SER A 239 23.69 17.85 7.79
CA SER A 239 23.87 19.12 7.10
C SER A 239 22.53 19.83 6.89
N GLY A 240 22.52 21.14 6.86
CA GLY A 240 21.43 22.03 6.44
C GLY A 240 20.03 21.69 6.91
N VAL A 241 19.13 21.46 5.98
CA VAL A 241 17.67 21.31 6.15
C VAL A 241 17.18 19.93 5.67
N VAL A 242 15.99 19.56 6.08
CA VAL A 242 15.33 18.30 5.69
C VAL A 242 14.29 18.57 4.61
N GLY A 243 14.16 17.66 3.63
CA GLY A 243 13.04 17.62 2.71
C GLY A 243 11.93 16.64 3.16
N VAL A 244 10.72 16.82 2.64
CA VAL A 244 9.58 15.92 2.94
C VAL A 244 9.90 14.48 2.55
N ASN A 245 10.49 14.26 1.38
CA ASN A 245 10.88 12.94 0.86
C ASN A 245 12.41 12.86 0.78
N TRP A 246 13.02 11.88 1.47
CA TRP A 246 14.48 11.76 1.59
C TRP A 246 15.16 11.06 0.42
N THR A 247 14.40 10.44 -0.50
CA THR A 247 15.00 9.57 -1.53
C THR A 247 14.47 9.80 -2.94
N SER A 248 13.33 10.48 -3.15
CA SER A 248 12.79 10.71 -4.49
C SER A 248 13.71 11.60 -5.33
N LYS A 249 13.66 11.43 -6.64
CA LYS A 249 14.39 12.26 -7.60
C LYS A 249 13.66 13.58 -7.80
N ILE A 250 14.43 14.65 -7.97
CA ILE A 250 13.95 16.01 -8.24
C ILE A 250 14.32 16.38 -9.67
N GLN A 251 13.33 16.71 -10.47
CA GLN A 251 13.50 17.12 -11.87
C GLN A 251 13.23 18.62 -12.01
N PRO A 252 14.23 19.48 -12.22
CA PRO A 252 13.99 20.89 -12.52
C PRO A 252 13.42 21.03 -13.93
N VAL A 253 12.33 21.80 -14.05
CA VAL A 253 11.73 22.18 -15.32
C VAL A 253 11.58 23.70 -15.30
N ARG A 254 12.48 24.36 -15.99
CA ARG A 254 12.56 25.81 -15.97
C ARG A 254 11.54 26.40 -16.93
N VAL A 255 10.63 27.19 -16.39
CA VAL A 255 9.53 27.84 -17.16
C VAL A 255 9.33 29.28 -16.74
N LEU A 256 9.99 29.72 -15.66
CA LEU A 256 9.96 31.07 -15.11
C LEU A 256 11.33 31.69 -15.13
N GLY A 257 11.41 32.93 -15.52
CA GLY A 257 12.60 33.77 -15.46
C GLY A 257 12.21 35.21 -15.12
N ARG A 258 12.90 36.20 -15.65
CA ARG A 258 12.61 37.60 -15.40
C ARG A 258 11.15 37.93 -15.65
N CYS A 259 10.44 38.41 -14.63
CA CYS A 259 9.03 38.79 -14.67
C CYS A 259 8.05 37.62 -14.90
N GLY A 260 8.45 36.38 -14.70
CA GLY A 260 7.63 35.19 -14.81
C GLY A 260 7.84 34.36 -16.08
N GLY A 261 6.80 33.73 -16.61
CA GLY A 261 6.85 32.86 -17.78
C GLY A 261 5.57 32.86 -18.57
N TYR A 262 5.63 32.42 -19.81
CA TYR A 262 4.45 32.31 -20.68
C TYR A 262 3.68 31.01 -20.43
N THR A 263 2.35 31.08 -20.54
CA THR A 263 1.45 29.91 -20.44
C THR A 263 1.86 28.78 -21.39
N SER A 264 2.35 29.09 -22.60
CA SER A 264 2.79 28.10 -23.57
C SER A 264 4.02 27.31 -23.10
N ASP A 265 5.00 28.01 -22.53
CA ASP A 265 6.24 27.41 -22.03
C ASP A 265 5.95 26.51 -20.80
N ILE A 266 5.08 26.99 -19.90
CA ILE A 266 4.62 26.23 -18.72
C ILE A 266 3.85 24.98 -19.16
N ALA A 267 2.92 25.09 -20.12
CA ALA A 267 2.11 23.96 -20.61
C ALA A 267 2.99 22.89 -21.31
N ASP A 268 4.00 23.30 -22.07
CA ASP A 268 4.98 22.41 -22.68
C ASP A 268 5.83 21.72 -21.62
N GLY A 269 6.33 22.48 -20.63
CA GLY A 269 7.09 21.94 -19.49
C GLY A 269 6.30 20.89 -18.69
N MET A 270 5.01 21.14 -18.43
CA MET A 270 4.12 20.18 -17.77
C MET A 270 4.01 18.87 -18.56
N ARG A 271 3.77 18.94 -19.87
CA ARG A 271 3.64 17.76 -20.73
C ARG A 271 4.94 16.96 -20.78
N TRP A 272 6.07 17.66 -21.03
CA TRP A 272 7.39 17.00 -21.08
C TRP A 272 7.73 16.32 -19.76
N ALA A 273 7.51 17.00 -18.64
CA ALA A 273 7.77 16.43 -17.31
C ALA A 273 6.99 15.13 -17.08
N ALA A 274 5.76 15.03 -17.61
CA ALA A 274 4.93 13.81 -17.55
C ALA A 274 5.28 12.76 -18.63
N GLY A 275 6.35 12.97 -19.41
CA GLY A 275 6.78 12.04 -20.46
C GLY A 275 5.96 12.14 -21.75
N ILE A 276 5.29 13.26 -21.99
CA ILE A 276 4.58 13.54 -23.24
C ILE A 276 5.55 14.28 -24.18
N ALA A 277 5.63 13.85 -25.42
CA ALA A 277 6.51 14.46 -26.41
C ALA A 277 6.13 15.92 -26.70
N VAL A 278 7.13 16.79 -26.71
CA VAL A 278 7.02 18.20 -27.11
C VAL A 278 7.88 18.40 -28.36
N ALA A 279 7.31 19.05 -29.38
CA ALA A 279 8.01 19.23 -30.63
C ALA A 279 9.30 20.04 -30.46
N GLY A 280 10.41 19.54 -31.03
CA GLY A 280 11.73 20.17 -30.94
C GLY A 280 12.45 19.98 -29.59
N VAL A 281 11.88 19.22 -28.65
CA VAL A 281 12.47 18.95 -27.33
C VAL A 281 12.82 17.47 -27.22
N PRO A 282 14.00 17.08 -26.69
CA PRO A 282 14.35 15.69 -26.45
C PRO A 282 13.36 15.02 -25.51
N ALA A 283 13.11 13.71 -25.69
CA ALA A 283 12.23 12.95 -24.82
C ALA A 283 12.76 12.94 -23.37
N ASN A 284 11.84 13.07 -22.41
CA ASN A 284 12.19 12.97 -20.99
C ASN A 284 12.53 11.53 -20.61
N ALA A 285 13.78 11.30 -20.22
CA ALA A 285 14.25 9.96 -19.81
C ALA A 285 13.77 9.54 -18.41
N THR A 286 13.27 10.48 -17.60
CA THR A 286 12.83 10.26 -16.21
C THR A 286 11.47 10.92 -15.94
N PRO A 287 10.38 10.45 -16.59
CA PRO A 287 9.07 11.06 -16.43
C PRO A 287 8.64 11.15 -14.97
N ALA A 288 8.10 12.29 -14.58
CA ALA A 288 7.68 12.55 -13.22
C ALA A 288 6.28 11.95 -12.93
N ARG A 289 6.10 11.46 -11.71
CA ARG A 289 4.81 11.02 -11.18
C ARG A 289 4.07 12.13 -10.43
N VAL A 290 4.77 13.21 -10.08
CA VAL A 290 4.22 14.37 -9.40
C VAL A 290 4.79 15.61 -10.07
N LEU A 291 3.94 16.56 -10.45
CA LEU A 291 4.31 17.91 -10.84
C LEU A 291 4.00 18.87 -9.71
N ASN A 292 4.97 19.65 -9.28
CA ASN A 292 4.81 20.77 -8.39
C ASN A 292 4.81 22.07 -9.18
N LEU A 293 3.72 22.79 -9.17
CA LEU A 293 3.56 24.11 -9.79
C LEU A 293 3.37 25.16 -8.69
N SER A 294 4.48 25.68 -8.17
CA SER A 294 4.47 26.77 -7.20
C SER A 294 4.34 28.12 -7.89
N LEU A 295 3.50 28.20 -8.90
CA LEU A 295 3.30 29.34 -9.79
C LEU A 295 1.81 29.57 -10.09
N GLY A 296 1.49 30.71 -10.62
CA GLY A 296 0.16 31.03 -11.09
C GLY A 296 0.02 32.48 -11.53
N GLY A 297 -1.09 32.76 -12.21
CA GLY A 297 -1.51 34.08 -12.64
C GLY A 297 -2.97 34.35 -12.30
N ASN A 298 -3.38 35.62 -12.41
CA ASN A 298 -4.77 36.00 -12.21
C ASN A 298 -5.62 35.65 -13.44
N GLY A 299 -6.83 35.22 -13.21
CA GLY A 299 -7.81 34.84 -14.23
C GLY A 299 -8.25 33.38 -14.11
N PRO A 300 -9.41 33.03 -14.68
CA PRO A 300 -9.91 31.68 -14.67
C PRO A 300 -9.01 30.73 -15.49
N CYS A 301 -9.14 29.43 -15.24
CA CYS A 301 -8.42 28.41 -16.01
C CYS A 301 -8.72 28.51 -17.50
N GLY A 302 -7.71 28.81 -18.30
CA GLY A 302 -7.81 28.83 -19.77
C GLY A 302 -7.69 27.43 -20.38
N ALA A 303 -8.17 27.27 -21.60
CA ALA A 303 -8.18 25.98 -22.31
C ALA A 303 -6.78 25.38 -22.45
N THR A 304 -5.73 26.19 -22.63
CA THR A 304 -4.34 25.69 -22.74
C THR A 304 -3.90 24.95 -21.49
N PHE A 305 -4.11 25.54 -20.31
CA PHE A 305 -3.77 24.88 -19.05
C PHE A 305 -4.69 23.69 -18.76
N GLN A 306 -6.01 23.82 -19.01
CA GLN A 306 -6.93 22.69 -18.78
C GLN A 306 -6.55 21.48 -19.63
N ASN A 307 -6.20 21.70 -20.91
CA ASN A 307 -5.77 20.61 -21.80
C ASN A 307 -4.44 20.00 -21.32
N ALA A 308 -3.46 20.83 -20.92
CA ALA A 308 -2.20 20.33 -20.38
C ALA A 308 -2.42 19.49 -19.09
N VAL A 309 -3.27 19.95 -18.19
CA VAL A 309 -3.65 19.18 -16.98
C VAL A 309 -4.30 17.85 -17.36
N ASN A 310 -5.27 17.87 -18.30
CA ASN A 310 -5.95 16.64 -18.74
C ASN A 310 -4.95 15.63 -19.33
N ASP A 311 -4.03 16.08 -20.19
CA ASP A 311 -3.00 15.24 -20.80
C ASP A 311 -2.08 14.59 -19.74
N VAL A 312 -1.64 15.38 -18.78
CA VAL A 312 -0.75 14.97 -17.68
C VAL A 312 -1.45 14.00 -16.73
N VAL A 313 -2.67 14.29 -16.32
CA VAL A 313 -3.48 13.44 -15.44
C VAL A 313 -3.80 12.10 -16.12
N ALA A 314 -4.07 12.11 -17.43
CA ALA A 314 -4.29 10.88 -18.21
C ALA A 314 -3.04 9.96 -18.24
N ARG A 315 -1.84 10.51 -18.04
CA ARG A 315 -0.59 9.72 -17.88
C ARG A 315 -0.43 9.16 -16.47
N GLY A 316 -1.35 9.44 -15.55
CA GLY A 316 -1.27 9.02 -14.15
C GLY A 316 -0.36 9.92 -13.30
N THR A 317 0.03 11.08 -13.80
CA THR A 317 0.85 12.06 -13.07
C THR A 317 -0.04 13.01 -12.26
N VAL A 318 0.29 13.20 -10.99
CA VAL A 318 -0.44 14.09 -10.07
C VAL A 318 0.05 15.52 -10.25
N VAL A 319 -0.88 16.47 -10.37
CA VAL A 319 -0.58 17.90 -10.54
C VAL A 319 -0.94 18.67 -9.26
N VAL A 320 0.06 19.19 -8.56
CA VAL A 320 -0.09 19.97 -7.31
C VAL A 320 0.22 21.42 -7.59
N VAL A 321 -0.71 22.35 -7.28
CA VAL A 321 -0.65 23.74 -7.71
C VAL A 321 -0.86 24.70 -6.53
N ALA A 322 -0.11 25.78 -6.47
CA ALA A 322 -0.29 26.86 -5.52
C ALA A 322 -1.62 27.61 -5.77
N ALA A 323 -2.43 27.80 -4.72
CA ALA A 323 -3.73 28.48 -4.86
C ALA A 323 -3.58 29.97 -5.26
N GLY A 324 -2.43 30.59 -5.02
CA GLY A 324 -2.15 32.01 -5.28
C GLY A 324 -2.12 32.86 -4.02
N ASN A 325 -1.58 34.08 -4.12
CA ASN A 325 -1.21 34.93 -2.99
C ASN A 325 -1.94 36.31 -3.00
N SER A 326 -3.14 36.38 -3.58
CA SER A 326 -3.90 37.62 -3.76
C SER A 326 -5.06 37.78 -2.78
N SER A 327 -5.23 36.87 -1.81
CA SER A 327 -6.39 36.79 -0.91
C SER A 327 -7.72 36.85 -1.69
N ALA A 328 -7.79 36.11 -2.81
CA ALA A 328 -8.91 36.08 -3.76
C ALA A 328 -9.45 34.65 -3.91
N ASP A 329 -10.60 34.52 -4.59
CA ASP A 329 -11.16 33.21 -4.90
C ASP A 329 -10.25 32.49 -5.90
N VAL A 330 -9.86 31.26 -5.57
CA VAL A 330 -9.00 30.39 -6.38
C VAL A 330 -9.60 30.06 -7.77
N ALA A 331 -10.91 30.17 -7.94
CA ALA A 331 -11.55 30.01 -9.24
C ALA A 331 -11.05 31.06 -10.29
N ASN A 332 -10.51 32.19 -9.79
CA ASN A 332 -9.89 33.24 -10.59
C ASN A 332 -8.35 33.20 -10.56
N ALA A 333 -7.76 32.04 -10.25
CA ALA A 333 -6.33 31.80 -10.28
C ALA A 333 -5.99 30.65 -11.22
N SER A 334 -5.14 30.89 -12.21
CA SER A 334 -4.73 29.88 -13.20
C SER A 334 -3.28 29.46 -12.94
N PRO A 335 -2.91 28.15 -12.94
CA PRO A 335 -3.75 26.99 -13.24
C PRO A 335 -4.50 26.39 -12.03
N ALA A 336 -4.47 27.01 -10.84
CA ALA A 336 -5.09 26.49 -9.62
C ALA A 336 -6.62 26.26 -9.74
N GLY A 337 -7.31 27.08 -10.54
CA GLY A 337 -8.73 26.94 -10.84
C GLY A 337 -9.07 25.85 -11.87
N CYS A 338 -8.09 25.14 -12.45
CA CYS A 338 -8.33 24.08 -13.40
C CYS A 338 -8.88 22.81 -12.73
N ASN A 339 -9.67 22.04 -13.48
CA ASN A 339 -10.12 20.73 -13.03
C ASN A 339 -8.96 19.70 -13.08
N GLY A 340 -8.92 18.80 -12.10
CA GLY A 340 -7.92 17.73 -12.07
C GLY A 340 -6.61 18.08 -11.36
N VAL A 341 -6.46 19.31 -10.87
CA VAL A 341 -5.33 19.73 -10.05
C VAL A 341 -5.62 19.58 -8.55
N ILE A 342 -4.57 19.50 -7.75
CA ILE A 342 -4.62 19.62 -6.29
C ILE A 342 -4.22 21.05 -5.95
N ALA A 343 -5.17 21.96 -5.84
CA ALA A 343 -4.93 23.35 -5.45
C ALA A 343 -4.69 23.44 -3.93
N VAL A 344 -3.55 24.02 -3.52
CA VAL A 344 -3.07 24.05 -2.14
C VAL A 344 -3.08 25.49 -1.61
N ALA A 345 -3.86 25.74 -0.55
CA ALA A 345 -3.86 27.01 0.18
C ALA A 345 -2.78 27.00 1.28
N ALA A 346 -2.37 28.18 1.73
CA ALA A 346 -1.34 28.36 2.73
C ALA A 346 -1.92 28.60 4.14
N THR A 347 -1.37 27.88 5.15
CA THR A 347 -1.63 28.12 6.56
C THR A 347 -0.42 28.72 7.26
N THR A 348 -0.67 29.37 8.40
CA THR A 348 0.33 29.84 9.34
C THR A 348 0.74 28.73 10.32
N ARG A 349 1.71 29.00 11.20
CA ARG A 349 2.14 28.06 12.24
C ARG A 349 1.02 27.72 13.23
N SER A 350 0.06 28.62 13.45
CA SER A 350 -1.13 28.33 14.27
C SER A 350 -2.21 27.52 13.56
N GLY A 351 -2.04 27.21 12.26
CA GLY A 351 -2.98 26.47 11.45
C GLY A 351 -4.13 27.30 10.84
N GLY A 352 -4.15 28.62 11.09
CA GLY A 352 -5.08 29.53 10.45
C GLY A 352 -4.68 29.86 9.00
N ARG A 353 -5.60 30.42 8.19
CA ARG A 353 -5.31 30.84 6.82
C ARG A 353 -4.24 31.95 6.83
N ALA A 354 -3.22 31.81 6.02
CA ALA A 354 -2.30 32.90 5.77
C ALA A 354 -3.02 34.06 5.06
N GLY A 355 -2.86 35.30 5.55
CA GLY A 355 -3.64 36.44 5.08
C GLY A 355 -3.56 36.69 3.57
N TYR A 356 -2.45 36.32 2.95
CA TYR A 356 -2.26 36.42 1.48
C TYR A 356 -2.89 35.26 0.70
N SER A 357 -3.13 34.09 1.33
CA SER A 357 -3.56 32.89 0.63
C SER A 357 -4.89 33.10 -0.08
N ASN A 358 -4.96 32.67 -1.35
CA ASN A 358 -6.22 32.50 -2.03
C ASN A 358 -7.04 31.40 -1.35
N PHE A 359 -8.35 31.40 -1.55
CA PHE A 359 -9.33 30.56 -0.88
C PHE A 359 -10.47 30.19 -1.84
N GLY A 360 -11.43 29.39 -1.40
CA GLY A 360 -12.64 29.03 -2.15
C GLY A 360 -12.83 27.54 -2.32
N GLN A 361 -13.93 27.14 -2.95
CA GLN A 361 -14.37 25.75 -3.05
C GLN A 361 -13.42 24.84 -3.85
N ASN A 362 -12.66 25.42 -4.79
CA ASN A 362 -11.70 24.66 -5.60
C ASN A 362 -10.38 24.38 -4.87
N VAL A 363 -10.17 24.94 -3.68
CA VAL A 363 -9.03 24.52 -2.83
C VAL A 363 -9.23 23.07 -2.41
N ALA A 364 -8.25 22.22 -2.69
CA ALA A 364 -8.33 20.80 -2.32
C ALA A 364 -8.07 20.59 -0.82
N LEU A 365 -7.01 21.19 -0.32
CA LEU A 365 -6.55 21.17 1.07
C LEU A 365 -5.54 22.29 1.29
N SER A 366 -5.10 22.44 2.55
CA SER A 366 -4.09 23.43 2.93
C SER A 366 -2.81 22.80 3.45
N ALA A 367 -1.71 23.55 3.41
CA ALA A 367 -0.43 23.17 4.00
C ALA A 367 0.28 24.39 4.58
N PRO A 368 1.31 24.22 5.45
CA PRO A 368 2.16 25.31 5.93
C PRO A 368 2.75 26.12 4.80
N GLY A 369 2.53 27.43 4.80
CA GLY A 369 3.06 28.31 3.77
C GLY A 369 3.70 29.60 4.30
N SER A 370 3.77 29.81 5.61
CA SER A 370 4.33 31.02 6.21
C SER A 370 5.63 30.73 6.95
N SER A 371 6.69 31.48 6.63
CA SER A 371 8.03 31.32 7.25
C SER A 371 8.57 29.89 7.12
N ILE A 372 8.61 29.37 5.90
CA ILE A 372 9.08 28.01 5.56
C ILE A 372 10.57 28.08 5.24
N LEU A 373 11.39 27.45 6.05
CA LEU A 373 12.84 27.37 5.87
C LEU A 373 13.19 26.27 4.87
N SER A 374 13.96 26.64 3.83
CA SER A 374 14.41 25.70 2.79
C SER A 374 15.74 26.16 2.17
N THR A 375 16.25 25.40 1.20
CA THR A 375 17.44 25.70 0.41
C THR A 375 17.26 26.97 -0.41
N LEU A 376 18.34 27.73 -0.60
CA LEU A 376 18.33 28.95 -1.41
C LEU A 376 19.73 29.16 -2.03
N ASN A 377 19.86 30.16 -2.87
CA ASN A 377 21.12 30.72 -3.32
C ASN A 377 21.34 32.13 -2.73
N THR A 378 22.57 32.52 -2.46
CA THR A 378 22.89 33.83 -1.81
C THR A 378 23.07 34.97 -2.80
N GLY A 379 23.15 34.67 -4.09
CA GLY A 379 23.33 35.65 -5.14
C GLY A 379 22.16 36.64 -5.23
N SER A 380 22.44 37.89 -5.45
CA SER A 380 21.40 38.92 -5.62
C SER A 380 20.85 38.99 -7.06
N ALA A 381 21.65 38.66 -8.04
CA ALA A 381 21.29 38.66 -9.47
C ALA A 381 21.57 37.31 -10.12
N THR A 382 22.84 36.92 -10.15
CA THR A 382 23.32 35.64 -10.67
C THR A 382 23.64 34.69 -9.54
N PRO A 383 23.68 33.35 -9.80
CA PRO A 383 23.98 32.38 -8.75
C PRO A 383 25.34 32.60 -8.08
N GLU A 384 25.37 32.52 -6.76
CA GLU A 384 26.57 32.56 -5.92
C GLU A 384 26.65 31.30 -5.03
N ALA A 385 26.77 31.45 -3.73
CA ALA A 385 26.92 30.33 -2.82
C ALA A 385 25.56 29.73 -2.43
N PRO A 386 25.54 28.40 -2.15
CA PRO A 386 24.38 27.76 -1.53
C PRO A 386 24.05 28.39 -0.18
N GLY A 387 22.76 28.52 0.15
CA GLY A 387 22.27 29.09 1.38
C GLY A 387 20.89 28.56 1.77
N TYR A 388 20.33 29.14 2.80
CA TYR A 388 19.01 28.80 3.30
C TYR A 388 18.26 30.07 3.67
N ALA A 389 16.95 30.10 3.40
CA ALA A 389 16.09 31.20 3.82
C ALA A 389 14.65 30.74 4.10
N SER A 390 13.92 31.57 4.85
CA SER A 390 12.50 31.37 5.09
C SER A 390 11.68 32.23 4.17
N TYR A 391 10.80 31.58 3.38
CA TYR A 391 9.85 32.21 2.48
C TYR A 391 8.40 32.01 2.93
N SER A 392 7.50 32.86 2.42
CA SER A 392 6.06 32.77 2.67
C SER A 392 5.30 32.87 1.37
N GLY A 393 4.35 31.99 1.16
CA GLY A 393 3.50 31.91 -0.04
C GLY A 393 2.78 30.58 -0.13
N THR A 394 1.73 30.50 -0.92
CA THR A 394 1.12 29.23 -1.36
C THR A 394 2.15 28.40 -2.13
N SER A 395 3.13 29.04 -2.73
CA SER A 395 4.31 28.41 -3.34
C SER A 395 5.12 27.54 -2.36
N MET A 396 5.13 27.85 -1.05
CA MET A 396 5.80 27.07 -0.02
C MET A 396 4.88 26.00 0.57
N ALA A 397 3.55 26.20 0.49
CA ALA A 397 2.57 25.19 0.89
C ALA A 397 2.52 24.01 -0.10
N THR A 398 2.58 24.29 -1.39
CA THR A 398 2.45 23.32 -2.50
C THR A 398 3.50 22.20 -2.42
N PRO A 399 4.81 22.47 -2.22
CA PRO A 399 5.83 21.43 -2.15
C PRO A 399 5.68 20.49 -0.95
N HIS A 400 5.04 20.89 0.13
CA HIS A 400 4.68 19.99 1.22
C HIS A 400 3.75 18.89 0.73
N VAL A 401 2.69 19.29 0.01
CA VAL A 401 1.72 18.34 -0.55
C VAL A 401 2.37 17.47 -1.64
N ALA A 402 3.16 18.06 -2.54
CA ALA A 402 3.89 17.31 -3.57
C ALA A 402 4.84 16.27 -2.95
N GLY A 403 5.54 16.65 -1.88
CA GLY A 403 6.38 15.74 -1.11
C GLY A 403 5.58 14.59 -0.47
N VAL A 404 4.44 14.89 0.18
CA VAL A 404 3.56 13.86 0.76
C VAL A 404 3.01 12.92 -0.33
N VAL A 405 2.59 13.44 -1.49
CA VAL A 405 2.17 12.63 -2.64
C VAL A 405 3.30 11.70 -3.08
N SER A 406 4.53 12.18 -3.13
CA SER A 406 5.68 11.34 -3.50
C SER A 406 5.97 10.23 -2.49
N LEU A 407 5.72 10.46 -1.20
CA LEU A 407 5.77 9.43 -0.15
C LEU A 407 4.64 8.40 -0.34
N MET A 408 3.41 8.84 -0.63
CA MET A 408 2.27 7.96 -0.92
C MET A 408 2.57 7.05 -2.11
N LEU A 409 3.06 7.61 -3.22
CA LEU A 409 3.43 6.85 -4.42
C LEU A 409 4.66 5.95 -4.18
N SER A 410 5.50 6.24 -3.20
CA SER A 410 6.60 5.36 -2.79
C SER A 410 6.10 4.09 -2.11
N ILE A 411 4.95 4.14 -1.43
CA ILE A 411 4.28 2.98 -0.84
C ILE A 411 3.44 2.25 -1.91
N ASN A 412 2.68 3.00 -2.70
CA ASN A 412 1.79 2.45 -3.72
C ASN A 412 1.93 3.20 -5.06
N PRO A 413 2.86 2.76 -5.93
CA PRO A 413 3.07 3.37 -7.23
C PRO A 413 1.86 3.28 -8.18
N ALA A 414 0.90 2.41 -7.89
CA ALA A 414 -0.29 2.21 -8.73
C ALA A 414 -1.42 3.22 -8.46
N MET A 415 -1.32 4.06 -7.43
CA MET A 415 -2.35 5.06 -7.15
C MET A 415 -2.53 6.02 -8.33
N THR A 416 -3.79 6.21 -8.72
CA THR A 416 -4.18 7.21 -9.71
C THR A 416 -4.24 8.61 -9.08
N PRO A 417 -4.16 9.70 -9.87
CA PRO A 417 -4.32 11.07 -9.36
C PRO A 417 -5.63 11.28 -8.57
N ALA A 418 -6.74 10.68 -9.01
CA ALA A 418 -8.01 10.75 -8.30
C ALA A 418 -7.98 10.05 -6.93
N GLN A 419 -7.33 8.88 -6.84
CA GLN A 419 -7.16 8.16 -5.57
C GLN A 419 -6.25 8.95 -4.62
N VAL A 420 -5.19 9.58 -5.12
CA VAL A 420 -4.31 10.44 -4.32
C VAL A 420 -5.10 11.64 -3.77
N LEU A 421 -5.85 12.35 -4.60
CA LEU A 421 -6.69 13.47 -4.16
C LEU A 421 -7.70 13.04 -3.09
N THR A 422 -8.39 11.92 -3.30
CA THR A 422 -9.36 11.37 -2.35
C THR A 422 -8.67 11.04 -1.01
N ALA A 423 -7.53 10.38 -1.04
CA ALA A 423 -6.78 10.01 0.15
C ALA A 423 -6.32 11.27 0.93
N LEU A 424 -5.76 12.26 0.25
CA LEU A 424 -5.34 13.52 0.87
C LEU A 424 -6.51 14.26 1.54
N ARG A 425 -7.67 14.36 0.87
CA ARG A 425 -8.86 14.99 1.44
C ARG A 425 -9.41 14.23 2.64
N SER A 426 -9.46 12.90 2.56
CA SER A 426 -10.01 12.05 3.63
C SER A 426 -9.10 11.95 4.85
N SER A 427 -7.80 12.20 4.69
CA SER A 427 -6.80 12.16 5.77
C SER A 427 -6.45 13.53 6.33
N ALA A 428 -6.91 14.62 5.70
CA ALA A 428 -6.58 15.97 6.14
C ALA A 428 -7.09 16.24 7.56
N ARG A 429 -6.24 16.88 8.39
CA ARG A 429 -6.61 17.30 9.74
C ARG A 429 -7.56 18.49 9.68
N ILE A 430 -8.54 18.47 10.57
CA ILE A 430 -9.44 19.62 10.78
C ILE A 430 -8.65 20.88 11.14
N PHE A 431 -9.12 22.02 10.68
CA PHE A 431 -8.49 23.29 11.02
C PHE A 431 -8.66 23.63 12.50
N PRO A 432 -7.61 24.15 13.17
CA PRO A 432 -7.76 24.69 14.51
C PRO A 432 -8.67 25.91 14.51
N THR A 433 -9.36 26.16 15.62
CA THR A 433 -10.20 27.33 15.84
C THR A 433 -9.53 28.32 16.77
N GLY A 434 -9.92 29.59 16.75
CA GLY A 434 -9.34 30.63 17.60
C GLY A 434 -7.96 31.10 17.16
N THR A 435 -7.60 30.89 15.89
CA THR A 435 -6.30 31.25 15.32
C THR A 435 -6.20 32.76 14.95
N GLY A 436 -7.30 33.49 15.01
CA GLY A 436 -7.43 34.85 14.52
C GLY A 436 -7.68 34.98 13.01
N ALA A 437 -7.55 33.88 12.26
CA ALA A 437 -7.82 33.77 10.84
C ALA A 437 -8.27 32.33 10.51
N ASP A 438 -9.35 31.91 11.15
CA ASP A 438 -9.83 30.52 11.10
C ASP A 438 -10.20 30.10 9.68
N CYS A 439 -9.74 28.93 9.30
CA CYS A 439 -10.11 28.25 8.07
C CYS A 439 -11.42 27.46 8.23
N SER A 440 -12.18 27.38 7.14
CA SER A 440 -13.29 26.43 7.00
C SER A 440 -13.08 25.55 5.78
N THR A 441 -13.79 24.44 5.72
CA THR A 441 -13.71 23.52 4.57
C THR A 441 -14.22 24.13 3.27
N SER A 442 -15.07 25.15 3.34
CA SER A 442 -15.54 25.92 2.16
C SER A 442 -14.52 26.94 1.65
N MET A 443 -13.54 27.31 2.46
CA MET A 443 -12.52 28.32 2.12
C MET A 443 -11.14 27.70 1.85
N CYS A 444 -10.71 26.77 2.70
CA CYS A 444 -9.34 26.29 2.75
C CYS A 444 -9.21 24.82 2.37
N GLY A 445 -10.28 24.21 1.78
CA GLY A 445 -10.31 22.81 1.40
C GLY A 445 -10.54 21.87 2.58
N ALA A 446 -10.25 20.59 2.40
CA ALA A 446 -10.62 19.53 3.35
C ALA A 446 -9.99 19.62 4.75
N GLY A 447 -8.89 20.35 4.89
CA GLY A 447 -8.12 20.48 6.13
C GLY A 447 -6.64 20.73 5.85
N ILE A 448 -5.81 20.69 6.90
CA ILE A 448 -4.35 20.72 6.77
C ILE A 448 -3.85 19.32 6.42
N VAL A 449 -2.96 19.20 5.44
CA VAL A 449 -2.38 17.91 5.05
C VAL A 449 -1.75 17.21 6.27
N ASP A 450 -2.06 15.93 6.46
CA ASP A 450 -1.45 15.06 7.46
C ASP A 450 -0.71 13.93 6.74
N ALA A 451 0.61 13.99 6.75
CA ALA A 451 1.45 13.04 6.03
C ALA A 451 1.28 11.61 6.55
N ALA A 452 1.26 11.41 7.87
CA ALA A 452 1.13 10.08 8.45
C ALA A 452 -0.23 9.45 8.15
N ALA A 453 -1.30 10.23 8.24
CA ALA A 453 -2.65 9.76 7.90
C ALA A 453 -2.81 9.50 6.40
N ALA A 454 -2.24 10.35 5.53
CA ALA A 454 -2.26 10.14 4.08
C ALA A 454 -1.54 8.84 3.67
N LEU A 455 -0.39 8.53 4.29
CA LEU A 455 0.32 7.27 4.03
C LEU A 455 -0.46 6.04 4.48
N ALA A 456 -1.36 6.13 5.45
CA ALA A 456 -2.23 5.03 5.83
C ALA A 456 -3.21 4.65 4.70
N PHE A 457 -3.68 5.64 3.92
CA PHE A 457 -4.51 5.41 2.74
C PHE A 457 -3.71 4.91 1.52
N ALA A 458 -2.39 5.14 1.50
CA ALA A 458 -1.53 4.70 0.40
C ALA A 458 -1.18 3.21 0.48
N VAL A 459 -1.35 2.56 1.64
CA VAL A 459 -1.16 1.10 1.72
C VAL A 459 -2.08 0.45 0.69
N PRO A 460 -1.55 -0.33 -0.29
CA PRO A 460 -2.40 -1.03 -1.22
C PRO A 460 -3.42 -1.85 -0.43
N ALA A 461 -4.70 -1.74 -0.78
CA ALA A 461 -5.63 -2.79 -0.40
C ALA A 461 -4.99 -4.13 -0.84
N PRO A 462 -5.02 -5.18 -0.02
CA PRO A 462 -4.55 -6.48 -0.48
C PRO A 462 -5.17 -6.73 -1.84
N PRO A 463 -4.39 -7.18 -2.85
CA PRO A 463 -4.91 -7.35 -4.21
C PRO A 463 -6.20 -8.15 -4.09
N PRO A 464 -7.26 -7.83 -4.84
CA PRO A 464 -8.44 -8.66 -4.90
C PRO A 464 -7.94 -10.05 -5.26
N VAL A 465 -8.15 -11.00 -4.36
CA VAL A 465 -7.66 -12.37 -4.54
C VAL A 465 -8.48 -12.93 -5.70
N THR A 466 -7.91 -12.83 -6.90
CA THR A 466 -8.52 -13.41 -8.09
C THR A 466 -8.65 -14.90 -7.84
N GLY A 467 -9.88 -15.38 -7.71
CA GLY A 467 -10.19 -16.76 -7.39
C GLY A 467 -10.90 -17.00 -6.05
N ARG A 468 -11.11 -15.94 -5.23
CA ARG A 468 -11.94 -16.10 -4.01
C ARG A 468 -13.41 -16.31 -4.40
N VAL A 469 -13.98 -17.40 -3.95
CA VAL A 469 -15.41 -17.68 -4.15
C VAL A 469 -16.21 -16.86 -3.16
N ASN A 470 -17.10 -15.99 -3.68
CA ASN A 470 -18.10 -15.33 -2.85
C ASN A 470 -19.15 -16.36 -2.44
N LEU A 471 -19.16 -16.74 -1.16
CA LEU A 471 -20.06 -17.75 -0.59
C LEU A 471 -21.52 -17.26 -0.51
N ALA A 472 -21.73 -15.93 -0.47
CA ALA A 472 -23.07 -15.33 -0.41
C ALA A 472 -23.68 -15.11 -1.81
N LEU A 473 -22.92 -15.38 -2.88
CA LEU A 473 -23.40 -15.23 -4.24
C LEU A 473 -24.48 -16.27 -4.58
N ALA A 474 -25.62 -15.82 -5.10
CA ALA A 474 -26.71 -16.70 -5.47
C ALA A 474 -26.29 -17.78 -6.50
N SER A 475 -25.39 -17.45 -7.44
CA SER A 475 -24.83 -18.43 -8.38
C SER A 475 -23.88 -19.44 -7.73
N SER A 476 -23.42 -19.20 -6.51
CA SER A 476 -22.66 -20.14 -5.67
C SER A 476 -23.58 -21.03 -4.82
N GLY A 477 -24.90 -20.92 -4.98
CA GLY A 477 -25.90 -21.68 -4.27
C GLY A 477 -26.41 -21.05 -2.96
N ALA A 478 -26.02 -19.81 -2.66
CA ALA A 478 -26.55 -19.10 -1.49
C ALA A 478 -28.02 -18.68 -1.72
N VAL A 479 -28.82 -18.80 -0.65
CA VAL A 479 -30.21 -18.36 -0.64
C VAL A 479 -30.32 -17.06 0.16
N MET A 480 -30.69 -15.99 -0.53
CA MET A 480 -30.89 -14.67 0.10
C MET A 480 -32.30 -14.52 0.61
N THR A 481 -32.46 -14.08 1.86
CA THR A 481 -33.74 -13.78 2.52
C THR A 481 -33.65 -12.48 3.31
N ALA A 482 -34.80 -11.86 3.61
CA ALA A 482 -34.84 -10.61 4.37
C ALA A 482 -36.07 -10.54 5.28
N SER A 483 -36.06 -9.61 6.23
CA SER A 483 -37.20 -9.32 7.15
C SER A 483 -38.45 -8.92 6.38
N SER A 484 -38.27 -8.08 5.35
CA SER A 484 -39.31 -7.57 4.46
C SER A 484 -38.70 -7.19 3.12
N THR A 485 -39.55 -6.89 2.13
CA THR A 485 -39.12 -6.47 0.79
C THR A 485 -40.09 -5.45 0.22
N HIS A 486 -39.61 -4.29 -0.19
CA HIS A 486 -40.42 -3.18 -0.70
C HIS A 486 -41.27 -3.60 -1.92
N SER A 487 -40.63 -4.25 -2.91
CA SER A 487 -41.30 -4.78 -4.09
C SER A 487 -40.41 -5.79 -4.82
N ALA A 488 -40.91 -6.44 -5.86
CA ALA A 488 -40.16 -7.44 -6.63
C ALA A 488 -38.83 -6.88 -7.23
N GLY A 489 -38.74 -5.59 -7.52
CA GLY A 489 -37.54 -4.94 -8.02
C GLY A 489 -36.41 -4.79 -6.97
N TYR A 490 -36.72 -5.05 -5.69
CA TYR A 490 -35.78 -4.94 -4.56
C TYR A 490 -35.70 -6.25 -3.79
N ALA A 491 -35.90 -7.37 -4.45
CA ALA A 491 -35.87 -8.70 -3.81
C ALA A 491 -34.49 -9.01 -3.21
N PRO A 492 -34.42 -9.73 -2.07
CA PRO A 492 -33.17 -10.04 -1.38
C PRO A 492 -32.09 -10.67 -2.28
N VAL A 493 -32.50 -11.49 -3.26
CA VAL A 493 -31.59 -12.12 -4.21
C VAL A 493 -30.75 -11.12 -5.00
N GLY A 494 -31.25 -9.89 -5.18
CA GLY A 494 -30.52 -8.80 -5.82
C GLY A 494 -29.28 -8.34 -5.07
N ALA A 495 -29.21 -8.59 -3.77
CA ALA A 495 -28.05 -8.27 -2.94
C ALA A 495 -27.07 -9.45 -2.78
N GLY A 496 -27.18 -10.46 -3.63
CA GLY A 496 -26.26 -11.59 -3.75
C GLY A 496 -26.03 -11.96 -5.21
N ASN A 497 -26.06 -10.97 -6.11
CA ASN A 497 -25.97 -11.16 -7.56
C ASN A 497 -24.57 -10.85 -8.15
N GLY A 498 -23.64 -10.31 -7.34
CA GLY A 498 -22.28 -9.90 -7.71
C GLY A 498 -22.16 -8.46 -8.21
N ASP A 499 -23.24 -7.68 -8.23
CA ASP A 499 -23.22 -6.27 -8.63
C ASP A 499 -23.14 -5.34 -7.42
N ARG A 500 -21.93 -5.05 -6.98
CA ARG A 500 -21.63 -4.15 -5.85
C ARG A 500 -22.12 -2.73 -6.04
N LYS A 501 -22.24 -2.29 -7.31
CA LYS A 501 -22.67 -0.93 -7.64
C LYS A 501 -24.16 -0.72 -7.43
N GLY A 502 -24.95 -1.81 -7.59
CA GLY A 502 -26.38 -1.72 -7.70
C GLY A 502 -26.82 -1.11 -9.03
N SER A 503 -26.16 -1.47 -10.14
CA SER A 503 -26.43 -0.91 -11.48
C SER A 503 -27.89 -1.06 -11.92
N ALA A 504 -28.56 -2.10 -11.42
CA ALA A 504 -29.98 -2.36 -11.67
C ALA A 504 -30.86 -2.02 -10.43
N TRP A 505 -30.50 -1.01 -9.66
CA TRP A 505 -31.28 -0.61 -8.47
C TRP A 505 -32.75 -0.35 -8.84
N GLY A 506 -33.67 -1.00 -8.13
CA GLY A 506 -35.08 -0.99 -8.43
C GLY A 506 -35.55 -2.00 -9.49
N ALA A 507 -34.61 -2.70 -10.14
CA ALA A 507 -34.85 -3.74 -11.15
C ALA A 507 -34.11 -5.06 -10.83
N GLY A 508 -33.85 -5.35 -9.54
CA GLY A 508 -33.17 -6.54 -9.09
C GLY A 508 -31.69 -6.34 -8.72
N GLY A 509 -31.20 -5.12 -8.63
CA GLY A 509 -29.81 -4.75 -8.30
C GLY A 509 -29.59 -4.41 -6.82
N GLY A 510 -30.22 -5.13 -5.90
CA GLY A 510 -30.09 -4.93 -4.46
C GLY A 510 -31.40 -5.14 -3.70
N TRP A 511 -31.32 -5.04 -2.39
CA TRP A 511 -32.43 -5.18 -1.47
C TRP A 511 -32.83 -3.85 -0.83
N ASN A 512 -34.17 -3.60 -0.74
CA ASN A 512 -34.79 -2.55 0.05
C ASN A 512 -35.94 -3.15 0.89
N ASP A 513 -36.01 -2.81 2.17
CA ASP A 513 -37.08 -3.26 3.06
C ASP A 513 -38.44 -2.68 2.68
N ALA A 514 -39.53 -3.18 3.28
CA ALA A 514 -40.89 -2.70 3.05
C ALA A 514 -41.43 -1.81 4.17
N THR A 515 -40.68 -1.63 5.25
CA THR A 515 -41.16 -1.06 6.52
C THR A 515 -40.39 0.20 6.90
N PRO A 516 -40.74 1.37 6.34
CA PRO A 516 -40.06 2.62 6.64
C PRO A 516 -40.13 2.94 8.14
N HIS A 517 -39.03 3.52 8.68
CA HIS A 517 -38.89 3.87 10.10
C HIS A 517 -38.83 2.72 11.10
N VAL A 518 -38.74 1.47 10.66
CA VAL A 518 -38.60 0.31 11.56
C VAL A 518 -37.13 -0.04 11.69
N SER A 519 -36.64 -0.12 12.95
CA SER A 519 -35.30 -0.66 13.24
C SER A 519 -35.38 -2.17 13.40
N GLY A 520 -34.28 -2.87 13.06
CA GLY A 520 -34.23 -4.33 13.21
C GLY A 520 -34.52 -5.09 11.92
N ASP A 521 -34.59 -4.39 10.79
CA ASP A 521 -34.60 -5.04 9.48
C ASP A 521 -33.32 -5.84 9.27
N TRP A 522 -33.42 -6.93 8.52
CA TRP A 522 -32.25 -7.76 8.23
C TRP A 522 -32.27 -8.32 6.82
N LEU A 523 -31.08 -8.47 6.27
CA LEU A 523 -30.78 -9.20 5.04
C LEU A 523 -29.84 -10.36 5.37
N GLN A 524 -30.18 -11.58 4.96
CA GLN A 524 -29.48 -12.82 5.28
C GLN A 524 -29.06 -13.58 4.02
N ALA A 525 -27.86 -14.16 4.06
CA ALA A 525 -27.41 -15.20 3.14
C ALA A 525 -27.31 -16.55 3.87
N ASP A 526 -27.95 -17.58 3.34
CA ASP A 526 -27.87 -18.98 3.78
C ASP A 526 -27.04 -19.79 2.77
N PHE A 527 -25.92 -20.35 3.19
CA PHE A 527 -24.98 -21.09 2.32
C PHE A 527 -25.40 -22.55 2.06
N GLY A 528 -26.51 -23.00 2.66
CA GLY A 528 -26.98 -24.38 2.56
C GLY A 528 -26.14 -25.40 3.35
N ALA A 529 -24.93 -25.07 3.76
CA ALA A 529 -24.03 -25.88 4.56
C ALA A 529 -23.09 -25.00 5.38
N ALA A 530 -22.50 -25.55 6.44
CA ALA A 530 -21.51 -24.84 7.24
C ALA A 530 -20.27 -24.51 6.40
N ARG A 531 -19.84 -23.25 6.44
CA ARG A 531 -18.67 -22.70 5.73
C ARG A 531 -17.71 -22.05 6.73
N ASN A 532 -16.44 -22.05 6.42
CA ASN A 532 -15.42 -21.34 7.21
C ASN A 532 -15.31 -19.91 6.67
N VAL A 533 -15.99 -18.95 7.29
CA VAL A 533 -16.08 -17.55 6.85
C VAL A 533 -15.07 -16.71 7.64
N GLY A 534 -14.22 -15.97 6.95
CA GLY A 534 -13.21 -15.07 7.56
C GLY A 534 -13.36 -13.62 7.12
N GLU A 535 -14.26 -13.34 6.16
CA GLU A 535 -14.51 -11.99 5.67
C GLU A 535 -15.95 -11.83 5.21
N ILE A 536 -16.53 -10.67 5.52
CA ILE A 536 -17.85 -10.27 5.04
C ILE A 536 -17.76 -8.82 4.57
N ASP A 537 -18.29 -8.55 3.38
CA ASP A 537 -18.37 -7.23 2.78
C ASP A 537 -19.83 -6.81 2.63
N VAL A 538 -20.14 -5.58 3.02
CA VAL A 538 -21.48 -4.99 2.92
C VAL A 538 -21.41 -3.75 2.05
N TYR A 539 -22.19 -3.74 0.98
CA TYR A 539 -22.29 -2.63 0.04
C TYR A 539 -23.65 -1.98 0.14
N MET A 540 -23.67 -0.66 0.26
CA MET A 540 -24.86 0.16 0.47
C MET A 540 -25.16 1.00 -0.76
N VAL A 541 -26.38 1.44 -0.90
CA VAL A 541 -26.79 2.33 -1.99
C VAL A 541 -25.98 3.63 -1.96
N GLN A 542 -25.51 4.03 -3.13
CA GLN A 542 -24.81 5.30 -3.35
C GLN A 542 -25.81 6.44 -3.50
N ASP A 543 -25.42 7.66 -3.12
CA ASP A 543 -26.29 8.84 -3.33
C ASP A 543 -26.60 9.06 -4.84
N ASN A 544 -25.66 8.70 -5.72
CA ASN A 544 -25.84 8.73 -7.17
C ASN A 544 -26.25 7.35 -7.72
N TYR A 545 -27.29 6.73 -7.17
CA TYR A 545 -27.74 5.39 -7.57
C TYR A 545 -28.24 5.31 -9.04
N ALA A 546 -28.57 6.45 -9.67
CA ALA A 546 -28.98 6.49 -11.07
C ALA A 546 -27.80 6.31 -12.06
N SER A 547 -26.57 6.59 -11.61
CA SER A 547 -25.33 6.39 -12.37
C SER A 547 -24.21 5.94 -11.40
N PRO A 548 -24.31 4.72 -10.86
CA PRO A 548 -23.43 4.29 -9.79
C PRO A 548 -22.02 3.95 -10.30
N ALA A 549 -21.02 4.30 -9.49
CA ALA A 549 -19.62 3.93 -9.72
C ALA A 549 -19.23 2.68 -8.93
N GLU A 550 -18.11 2.03 -9.28
CA GLU A 550 -17.58 0.91 -8.50
C GLU A 550 -17.26 1.38 -7.08
N PRO A 551 -17.81 0.73 -6.02
CA PRO A 551 -17.59 1.12 -4.65
C PRO A 551 -16.10 1.04 -4.26
N THR A 552 -15.63 2.07 -3.59
CA THR A 552 -14.28 2.11 -3.02
C THR A 552 -14.34 2.26 -1.50
N ALA A 553 -13.29 1.86 -0.80
CA ALA A 553 -13.22 2.01 0.66
C ALA A 553 -13.35 3.47 1.14
N ALA A 554 -13.09 4.45 0.25
CA ALA A 554 -13.22 5.87 0.54
C ALA A 554 -14.59 6.46 0.19
N MET A 555 -15.42 5.76 -0.60
CA MET A 555 -16.71 6.27 -1.06
C MET A 555 -17.69 6.44 0.10
N THR A 556 -18.32 7.61 0.18
CA THR A 556 -19.27 7.96 1.23
C THR A 556 -20.67 8.18 0.66
N PHE A 557 -21.66 8.07 1.53
CA PHE A 557 -23.03 8.46 1.29
C PHE A 557 -23.49 9.55 2.29
N THR A 558 -24.50 10.30 1.93
CA THR A 558 -25.17 11.28 2.80
C THR A 558 -26.69 11.06 2.88
N GLN A 559 -27.27 10.31 1.92
CA GLN A 559 -28.73 10.22 1.76
C GLN A 559 -29.29 8.81 1.96
N TYR A 560 -28.72 7.77 1.35
CA TYR A 560 -29.41 6.48 1.19
C TYR A 560 -28.77 5.27 1.85
N GLY A 561 -27.65 5.41 2.53
CA GLY A 561 -26.95 4.30 3.15
C GLY A 561 -27.40 3.98 4.57
N ILE A 562 -26.76 3.02 5.19
CA ILE A 562 -27.07 2.55 6.56
C ILE A 562 -26.04 3.12 7.54
N HIS A 563 -26.52 3.81 8.58
CA HIS A 563 -25.68 4.42 9.61
C HIS A 563 -25.28 3.45 10.73
N ASP A 564 -26.26 2.71 11.26
CA ASP A 564 -26.00 1.80 12.37
C ASP A 564 -26.49 0.40 12.02
N PHE A 565 -25.62 -0.58 12.14
CA PHE A 565 -25.95 -1.97 11.80
C PHE A 565 -25.00 -2.96 12.48
N GLU A 566 -25.40 -4.23 12.50
CA GLU A 566 -24.57 -5.35 12.91
C GLU A 566 -24.41 -6.36 11.78
N VAL A 567 -23.20 -6.81 11.54
CA VAL A 567 -22.91 -7.98 10.71
C VAL A 567 -22.82 -9.19 11.64
N GLN A 568 -23.68 -10.18 11.40
CA GLN A 568 -23.84 -11.32 12.30
C GLN A 568 -23.67 -12.64 11.56
N TYR A 569 -23.22 -13.68 12.27
CA TYR A 569 -23.18 -15.06 11.82
C TYR A 569 -24.02 -15.97 12.70
N TRP A 570 -24.47 -17.10 12.16
CA TRP A 570 -25.27 -18.08 12.88
C TRP A 570 -24.38 -19.11 13.57
N THR A 571 -24.49 -19.28 14.88
CA THR A 571 -23.70 -20.25 15.67
C THR A 571 -24.25 -21.68 15.63
N GLY A 572 -25.38 -21.91 14.95
CA GLY A 572 -26.17 -23.14 15.04
C GLY A 572 -27.40 -23.02 15.96
N SER A 573 -27.39 -22.04 16.87
CA SER A 573 -28.48 -21.82 17.84
C SER A 573 -28.84 -20.34 18.02
N ALA A 574 -27.93 -19.40 17.77
CA ALA A 574 -28.15 -17.97 17.97
C ALA A 574 -27.39 -17.15 16.92
N TRP A 575 -27.82 -15.91 16.70
CA TRP A 575 -27.07 -14.91 15.93
C TRP A 575 -26.03 -14.24 16.83
N GLN A 576 -24.82 -14.11 16.34
CA GLN A 576 -23.71 -13.44 17.02
C GLN A 576 -23.04 -12.46 16.06
N ALA A 577 -22.71 -11.26 16.54
CA ALA A 577 -21.95 -10.29 15.76
C ALA A 577 -20.56 -10.83 15.44
N VAL A 578 -20.11 -10.66 14.20
CA VAL A 578 -18.70 -10.93 13.85
C VAL A 578 -17.78 -9.93 14.57
N PRO A 579 -16.53 -10.26 14.84
CA PRO A 579 -15.58 -9.31 15.42
C PRO A 579 -15.52 -8.01 14.61
N GLY A 580 -15.82 -6.88 15.26
CA GLY A 580 -15.92 -5.57 14.60
C GLY A 580 -17.20 -5.34 13.79
N GLY A 581 -18.15 -6.28 13.81
CA GLY A 581 -19.39 -6.23 13.02
C GLY A 581 -20.46 -5.26 13.56
N SER A 582 -20.35 -4.75 14.79
CA SER A 582 -21.24 -3.71 15.31
C SER A 582 -20.73 -2.34 14.90
N VAL A 583 -21.50 -1.63 14.08
CA VAL A 583 -21.13 -0.35 13.45
C VAL A 583 -22.13 0.73 13.85
N THR A 584 -21.62 1.90 14.24
CA THR A 584 -22.42 3.10 14.51
C THR A 584 -21.86 4.29 13.76
N GLY A 585 -22.75 5.19 13.27
CA GLY A 585 -22.37 6.39 12.57
C GLY A 585 -21.62 6.14 11.23
N ASN A 586 -21.91 5.02 10.58
CA ASN A 586 -21.32 4.75 9.25
C ASN A 586 -21.75 5.78 8.23
N ASN A 587 -20.83 6.18 7.40
CA ASN A 587 -21.06 6.99 6.21
C ASN A 587 -20.39 6.42 4.95
N ARG A 588 -19.92 5.16 4.99
CA ARG A 588 -19.23 4.50 3.87
C ARG A 588 -20.19 3.64 3.08
N VAL A 589 -20.08 3.70 1.76
CA VAL A 589 -20.84 2.86 0.82
C VAL A 589 -20.41 1.39 0.93
N TRP A 590 -19.14 1.13 1.19
CA TRP A 590 -18.57 -0.20 1.38
C TRP A 590 -17.95 -0.34 2.76
N ARG A 591 -18.29 -1.45 3.44
CA ARG A 591 -17.68 -1.86 4.71
C ARG A 591 -17.20 -3.30 4.59
N GLN A 592 -15.94 -3.50 4.90
CA GLN A 592 -15.26 -4.80 4.94
C GLN A 592 -15.01 -5.21 6.38
N PHE A 593 -15.32 -6.46 6.71
CA PHE A 593 -15.10 -7.08 8.01
C PHE A 593 -14.24 -8.32 7.83
N VAL A 594 -12.97 -8.22 8.20
CA VAL A 594 -12.02 -9.34 8.23
C VAL A 594 -11.84 -9.77 9.67
N PHE A 595 -12.05 -11.05 9.96
CA PHE A 595 -12.05 -11.58 11.33
C PHE A 595 -11.49 -13.01 11.39
N THR A 596 -11.16 -13.47 12.62
CA THR A 596 -10.81 -14.87 12.84
C THR A 596 -11.94 -15.76 12.30
N PRO A 597 -11.63 -16.72 11.43
CA PRO A 597 -12.65 -17.50 10.74
C PRO A 597 -13.64 -18.17 11.69
N VAL A 598 -14.91 -18.09 11.34
CA VAL A 598 -16.01 -18.75 12.05
C VAL A 598 -16.68 -19.80 11.15
N ILE A 599 -17.02 -20.95 11.73
CA ILE A 599 -17.81 -21.96 11.01
C ILE A 599 -19.27 -21.60 11.14
N THR A 600 -19.92 -21.25 10.04
CA THR A 600 -21.33 -20.84 10.00
C THR A 600 -22.03 -21.28 8.73
N SER A 601 -23.32 -21.54 8.79
CA SER A 601 -24.14 -21.78 7.59
C SER A 601 -24.86 -20.55 7.09
N LYS A 602 -24.89 -19.45 7.89
CA LYS A 602 -25.64 -18.24 7.54
C LYS A 602 -24.93 -17.00 8.09
N ILE A 603 -25.04 -15.90 7.33
CA ILE A 603 -24.69 -14.56 7.78
C ILE A 603 -25.87 -13.61 7.60
N ARG A 604 -25.89 -12.49 8.32
CA ARG A 604 -26.85 -11.41 8.07
C ARG A 604 -26.29 -10.03 8.39
N VAL A 605 -26.89 -9.03 7.76
CA VAL A 605 -26.79 -7.62 8.17
C VAL A 605 -28.09 -7.28 8.91
N LEU A 606 -27.99 -6.89 10.18
CA LEU A 606 -29.08 -6.40 11.00
C LEU A 606 -29.01 -4.88 11.03
N VAL A 607 -29.98 -4.19 10.44
CA VAL A 607 -30.00 -2.73 10.33
C VAL A 607 -30.66 -2.13 11.55
N LEU A 608 -29.98 -1.17 12.18
CA LEU A 608 -30.46 -0.48 13.38
C LEU A 608 -30.88 0.96 13.08
N ARG A 609 -30.24 1.63 12.10
CA ARG A 609 -30.56 2.99 11.68
C ARG A 609 -30.03 3.28 10.28
N SER A 610 -30.87 3.82 9.41
CA SER A 610 -30.52 4.27 8.05
C SER A 610 -30.40 5.79 7.95
N ALA A 611 -29.78 6.29 6.88
CA ALA A 611 -29.65 7.72 6.61
C ALA A 611 -31.01 8.37 6.31
N ASP A 612 -31.86 7.63 5.61
CA ASP A 612 -33.27 7.95 5.40
C ASP A 612 -34.14 6.86 6.09
N LEU A 613 -35.32 6.68 5.63
CA LEU A 613 -36.33 5.84 6.30
C LEU A 613 -36.19 4.34 5.97
N TRP A 614 -35.31 3.94 5.06
CA TRP A 614 -35.30 2.64 4.43
C TRP A 614 -33.99 1.90 4.63
N SER A 615 -34.04 0.61 4.86
CA SER A 615 -32.87 -0.28 4.91
C SER A 615 -32.50 -0.75 3.52
N ARG A 616 -31.29 -0.42 3.02
CA ARG A 616 -30.86 -0.69 1.65
C ARG A 616 -29.46 -1.27 1.56
N VAL A 617 -29.36 -2.41 0.87
CA VAL A 617 -28.08 -3.09 0.59
C VAL A 617 -28.02 -3.43 -0.90
N THR A 618 -26.95 -3.00 -1.58
CA THR A 618 -26.73 -3.34 -2.98
C THR A 618 -26.11 -4.72 -3.11
N GLU A 619 -25.16 -5.09 -2.23
CA GLU A 619 -24.54 -6.42 -2.25
C GLU A 619 -24.07 -6.83 -0.85
N LEU A 620 -24.23 -8.12 -0.54
CA LEU A 620 -23.67 -8.78 0.64
C LEU A 620 -22.75 -9.91 0.16
N GLU A 621 -21.48 -9.83 0.50
CA GLU A 621 -20.50 -10.84 0.11
C GLU A 621 -19.92 -11.52 1.36
N ALA A 622 -19.59 -12.79 1.22
CA ALA A 622 -18.89 -13.56 2.25
C ALA A 622 -17.78 -14.39 1.60
N TYR A 623 -16.64 -14.43 2.24
CA TYR A 623 -15.51 -15.16 1.74
C TYR A 623 -14.98 -16.13 2.79
N ALA A 624 -14.59 -17.31 2.31
CA ALA A 624 -13.82 -18.21 3.16
C ALA A 624 -12.63 -17.43 3.73
N ALA A 625 -12.22 -17.79 4.94
CA ALA A 625 -10.97 -17.27 5.48
C ALA A 625 -9.93 -17.30 4.38
N ALA A 626 -9.20 -16.21 4.20
CA ALA A 626 -8.00 -16.26 3.40
C ALA A 626 -7.19 -17.44 3.97
N SER A 627 -7.20 -18.57 3.23
CA SER A 627 -6.28 -19.66 3.51
C SER A 627 -4.90 -19.01 3.67
N GLU A 628 -4.08 -19.53 4.57
CA GLU A 628 -2.63 -19.28 4.63
C GLU A 628 -2.12 -18.88 3.24
N PRO A 629 -1.24 -17.90 3.08
CA PRO A 629 -0.85 -17.33 1.79
C PRO A 629 -0.77 -18.45 0.77
N ALA A 630 -1.46 -18.30 -0.35
CA ALA A 630 -1.80 -19.39 -1.28
C ALA A 630 -0.61 -20.30 -1.45
N ALA A 631 -0.78 -21.58 -1.13
CA ALA A 631 0.31 -22.54 -1.14
C ALA A 631 1.06 -22.46 -2.47
N VAL A 632 2.34 -22.15 -2.41
CA VAL A 632 3.18 -21.97 -3.61
C VAL A 632 3.50 -23.35 -4.18
N ASN A 633 3.29 -23.54 -5.48
CA ASN A 633 3.79 -24.73 -6.17
C ASN A 633 5.31 -24.65 -6.31
N HIS A 634 6.03 -25.24 -5.37
CA HIS A 634 7.50 -25.26 -5.35
C HIS A 634 8.12 -26.18 -6.41
N ALA A 635 7.34 -27.08 -7.01
CA ALA A 635 7.80 -27.92 -8.13
C ALA A 635 7.93 -27.13 -9.43
N LEU A 636 7.16 -26.05 -9.59
CA LEU A 636 7.11 -25.28 -10.81
C LEU A 636 8.49 -24.73 -11.21
N ARG A 637 8.90 -24.92 -12.47
CA ARG A 637 10.23 -24.47 -12.95
C ARG A 637 10.48 -22.97 -12.80
N THR A 638 9.45 -22.13 -12.90
CA THR A 638 9.54 -20.69 -12.66
C THR A 638 9.74 -20.35 -11.17
N HIS A 639 9.49 -21.27 -10.26
CA HIS A 639 9.77 -21.18 -8.82
C HIS A 639 11.08 -21.87 -8.42
N GLY A 640 11.89 -22.26 -9.42
CA GLY A 640 13.20 -22.89 -9.21
C GLY A 640 13.16 -24.40 -9.05
N GLY A 641 12.05 -25.06 -9.41
CA GLY A 641 11.97 -26.50 -9.53
C GLY A 641 12.85 -27.03 -10.67
N VAL A 642 13.57 -28.13 -10.41
CA VAL A 642 14.41 -28.83 -11.39
C VAL A 642 14.03 -30.31 -11.40
N ALA A 643 13.49 -30.78 -12.52
CA ALA A 643 13.08 -32.17 -12.70
C ALA A 643 14.19 -33.02 -13.36
N VAL A 644 14.41 -34.22 -12.84
CA VAL A 644 15.30 -35.26 -13.38
C VAL A 644 14.60 -36.61 -13.36
N ALA A 645 14.90 -37.50 -14.31
CA ALA A 645 14.25 -38.79 -14.38
C ALA A 645 15.25 -39.93 -14.62
N SER A 646 14.84 -41.20 -14.39
CA SER A 646 15.63 -42.39 -14.69
C SER A 646 15.98 -42.49 -16.17
N SER A 647 15.07 -42.11 -17.05
CA SER A 647 15.23 -42.06 -18.49
C SER A 647 14.23 -41.07 -19.11
N ALA A 648 14.38 -40.71 -20.36
CA ALA A 648 13.42 -39.96 -21.14
C ALA A 648 13.39 -40.46 -22.59
N HIS A 649 12.21 -40.65 -23.15
CA HIS A 649 12.02 -41.23 -24.47
C HIS A 649 12.70 -40.40 -25.59
N SER A 650 12.60 -39.10 -25.48
CA SER A 650 13.22 -38.14 -26.39
C SER A 650 13.20 -36.73 -25.80
N ALA A 651 13.82 -35.76 -26.48
CA ALA A 651 13.81 -34.35 -26.05
C ALA A 651 12.39 -33.75 -25.93
N GLY A 652 11.40 -34.25 -26.69
CA GLY A 652 10.01 -33.83 -26.59
C GLY A 652 9.28 -34.33 -25.33
N TYR A 653 9.89 -35.22 -24.55
CA TYR A 653 9.35 -35.79 -23.31
C TYR A 653 10.32 -35.62 -22.15
N ALA A 654 11.05 -34.49 -22.12
CA ALA A 654 12.05 -34.23 -21.11
C ALA A 654 11.41 -34.01 -19.73
N PRO A 655 12.08 -34.45 -18.62
CA PRO A 655 11.54 -34.33 -17.26
C PRO A 655 11.04 -32.95 -16.88
N MET A 656 11.68 -31.88 -17.37
CA MET A 656 11.31 -30.48 -17.10
C MET A 656 9.93 -30.09 -17.66
N GLY A 657 9.36 -30.85 -18.60
CA GLY A 657 8.01 -30.67 -19.10
C GLY A 657 6.93 -31.08 -18.10
N ALA A 658 7.28 -31.88 -17.10
CA ALA A 658 6.35 -32.29 -16.06
C ALA A 658 6.34 -31.34 -14.83
N ILE A 659 6.88 -30.14 -14.96
CA ILE A 659 6.86 -29.08 -13.95
C ILE A 659 6.74 -27.68 -14.59
N ASP A 660 6.03 -27.61 -15.74
CA ASP A 660 5.89 -26.37 -16.50
C ASP A 660 4.60 -25.59 -16.18
N GLY A 661 3.71 -26.18 -15.37
CA GLY A 661 2.42 -25.62 -14.94
C GLY A 661 1.26 -26.02 -15.85
N GLU A 662 1.47 -26.86 -16.86
CA GLU A 662 0.46 -27.30 -17.79
C GLU A 662 0.01 -28.75 -17.47
N ARG A 663 -1.13 -28.87 -16.82
CA ARG A 663 -1.67 -30.13 -16.27
C ARG A 663 -2.29 -31.07 -17.32
N SER A 664 -2.81 -30.48 -18.39
CA SER A 664 -3.61 -31.25 -19.36
C SER A 664 -2.75 -32.11 -20.31
N GLY A 665 -1.49 -31.74 -20.50
CA GLY A 665 -0.61 -32.32 -21.49
C GLY A 665 -0.85 -31.76 -22.90
N SER A 666 -1.29 -30.50 -23.03
CA SER A 666 -1.53 -29.83 -24.31
C SER A 666 -0.33 -29.86 -25.26
N ASN A 667 0.90 -29.86 -24.68
CA ASN A 667 2.15 -29.94 -25.43
C ASN A 667 2.81 -31.33 -25.36
N TRP A 668 2.04 -32.41 -25.16
CA TRP A 668 2.55 -33.77 -25.10
C TRP A 668 3.38 -34.10 -26.35
N GLY A 669 4.61 -34.54 -26.13
CA GLY A 669 5.56 -34.82 -27.20
C GLY A 669 6.37 -33.60 -27.70
N TYR A 670 6.04 -32.40 -27.26
CA TYR A 670 6.70 -31.16 -27.61
C TYR A 670 7.24 -30.42 -26.36
N GLY A 671 7.52 -31.15 -25.28
CA GLY A 671 8.08 -30.62 -24.05
C GLY A 671 7.06 -30.39 -22.91
N GLY A 672 5.80 -30.80 -23.05
CA GLY A 672 4.74 -30.69 -22.04
C GLY A 672 4.46 -32.01 -21.33
N GLY A 673 5.43 -32.51 -20.59
CA GLY A 673 5.34 -33.76 -19.82
C GLY A 673 6.55 -34.66 -19.99
N TRP A 674 6.61 -35.69 -19.16
CA TRP A 674 7.67 -36.72 -19.17
C TRP A 674 7.14 -38.07 -19.59
N ASN A 675 7.86 -38.74 -20.47
CA ASN A 675 7.72 -40.14 -20.83
C ASN A 675 9.07 -40.83 -20.70
N ASP A 676 9.13 -42.01 -20.06
CA ASP A 676 10.37 -42.78 -19.91
C ASP A 676 10.85 -43.35 -21.25
N ALA A 677 12.07 -43.89 -21.31
CA ALA A 677 12.65 -44.48 -22.53
C ALA A 677 12.55 -45.99 -22.59
N SER A 678 12.13 -46.65 -21.52
CA SER A 678 12.20 -48.10 -21.36
C SER A 678 10.83 -48.77 -21.42
N VAL A 679 10.61 -49.61 -22.42
CA VAL A 679 9.36 -50.35 -22.61
C VAL A 679 9.23 -51.47 -21.56
N ASP A 680 8.13 -51.47 -20.78
CA ASP A 680 7.81 -52.51 -19.79
C ASP A 680 8.93 -52.83 -18.78
N ALA A 681 9.80 -51.80 -18.47
CA ALA A 681 10.93 -51.95 -17.58
C ALA A 681 10.82 -51.00 -16.38
N TRP A 682 10.21 -51.44 -15.31
CA TRP A 682 10.05 -50.69 -14.05
C TRP A 682 11.04 -51.14 -12.96
N PRO A 683 11.33 -50.29 -11.92
CA PRO A 683 10.70 -49.01 -11.67
C PRO A 683 11.34 -47.84 -12.43
N ASP A 684 10.51 -46.90 -12.90
CA ASP A 684 10.93 -45.61 -13.39
C ASP A 684 10.81 -44.52 -12.34
N THR A 685 11.64 -43.49 -12.42
CA THR A 685 11.60 -42.40 -11.45
C THR A 685 11.58 -41.02 -12.12
N LEU A 686 10.68 -40.14 -11.64
CA LEU A 686 10.71 -38.72 -11.91
C LEU A 686 10.88 -37.96 -10.59
N GLN A 687 11.99 -37.25 -10.45
CA GLN A 687 12.35 -36.50 -9.24
C GLN A 687 12.31 -35.01 -9.51
N VAL A 688 11.78 -34.22 -8.56
CA VAL A 688 11.81 -32.77 -8.57
C VAL A 688 12.63 -32.26 -7.39
N ASN A 689 13.69 -31.49 -7.66
CA ASN A 689 14.53 -30.80 -6.69
C ASN A 689 14.06 -29.34 -6.55
N PHE A 690 13.95 -28.85 -5.33
CA PHE A 690 13.54 -27.47 -5.02
C PHE A 690 14.76 -26.57 -4.79
N SER A 691 14.57 -25.26 -4.94
CA SER A 691 15.57 -24.28 -4.51
C SER A 691 15.57 -24.17 -2.98
N GLY A 692 16.35 -25.04 -2.30
CA GLY A 692 16.42 -25.15 -0.85
C GLY A 692 15.33 -26.02 -0.24
N THR A 693 15.32 -26.13 1.10
CA THR A 693 14.30 -26.89 1.84
C THR A 693 12.97 -26.13 1.84
N LYS A 694 11.88 -26.85 1.51
CA LYS A 694 10.51 -26.36 1.50
C LYS A 694 9.67 -27.13 2.49
N THR A 695 8.67 -26.49 3.07
CA THR A 695 7.67 -27.15 3.91
C THR A 695 6.43 -27.40 3.07
N LEU A 696 6.24 -28.64 2.66
CA LEU A 696 5.11 -29.06 1.81
C LEU A 696 3.93 -29.54 2.66
N THR A 697 2.74 -29.30 2.18
CA THR A 697 1.47 -29.78 2.74
C THR A 697 0.67 -30.62 1.75
N GLU A 698 1.03 -30.54 0.45
CA GLU A 698 0.26 -31.18 -0.60
C GLU A 698 1.13 -31.47 -1.84
N ILE A 699 0.92 -32.65 -2.50
CA ILE A 699 1.54 -33.02 -3.76
C ILE A 699 0.44 -33.51 -4.72
N HIS A 700 0.49 -33.05 -5.97
CA HIS A 700 -0.39 -33.51 -7.05
C HIS A 700 0.41 -34.20 -8.14
N ILE A 701 -0.11 -35.29 -8.65
CA ILE A 701 0.45 -36.03 -9.79
C ILE A 701 -0.60 -36.10 -10.87
N TYR A 702 -0.22 -35.69 -12.07
CA TYR A 702 -1.05 -35.76 -13.26
C TYR A 702 -0.41 -36.72 -14.27
N THR A 703 -1.20 -37.71 -14.72
CA THR A 703 -0.76 -38.64 -15.77
C THR A 703 -1.44 -38.30 -17.08
N VAL A 704 -0.91 -38.83 -18.18
CA VAL A 704 -1.45 -38.56 -19.49
C VAL A 704 -2.90 -39.11 -19.65
N GLN A 705 -3.75 -38.36 -20.34
CA GLN A 705 -5.14 -38.71 -20.66
C GLN A 705 -5.21 -39.64 -21.87
N ASP A 706 -6.26 -40.44 -21.95
CA ASP A 706 -6.51 -41.27 -23.15
C ASP A 706 -6.68 -40.43 -24.42
N ALA A 707 -7.31 -39.25 -24.30
CA ALA A 707 -7.49 -38.29 -25.39
C ALA A 707 -6.33 -37.27 -25.50
N TYR A 708 -5.10 -37.69 -25.35
CA TYR A 708 -3.92 -36.81 -25.31
C TYR A 708 -3.73 -35.90 -26.54
N ALA A 709 -4.33 -36.22 -27.68
CA ALA A 709 -4.31 -35.39 -28.90
C ALA A 709 -5.26 -34.17 -28.80
N SER A 710 -6.24 -34.19 -27.87
CA SER A 710 -7.18 -33.12 -27.61
C SER A 710 -7.49 -33.11 -26.11
N PRO A 711 -6.50 -32.80 -25.26
CA PRO A 711 -6.62 -32.97 -23.81
C PRO A 711 -7.53 -31.91 -23.19
N GLN A 712 -8.21 -32.32 -22.12
CA GLN A 712 -9.05 -31.45 -21.30
C GLN A 712 -8.32 -31.12 -19.97
N VAL A 713 -8.69 -30.02 -19.33
CA VAL A 713 -8.16 -29.71 -17.98
C VAL A 713 -8.55 -30.85 -17.03
N PRO A 714 -7.59 -31.51 -16.36
CA PRO A 714 -7.88 -32.63 -15.48
C PRO A 714 -8.78 -32.24 -14.30
N THR A 715 -9.74 -33.13 -14.01
CA THR A 715 -10.57 -33.06 -12.80
C THR A 715 -10.33 -34.30 -11.94
N GLU A 716 -10.65 -34.24 -10.64
CA GLU A 716 -10.49 -35.38 -9.73
C GLU A 716 -11.30 -36.62 -10.16
N ALA A 717 -12.38 -36.42 -10.90
CA ALA A 717 -13.22 -37.50 -11.43
C ALA A 717 -12.73 -38.09 -12.75
N MET A 718 -11.78 -37.42 -13.45
CA MET A 718 -11.30 -37.85 -14.75
C MET A 718 -10.48 -39.14 -14.63
N SER A 719 -10.84 -40.14 -15.41
CA SER A 719 -10.17 -41.45 -15.46
C SER A 719 -9.46 -41.70 -16.79
N PHE A 720 -8.53 -42.64 -16.78
CA PHE A 720 -7.89 -43.19 -17.99
C PHE A 720 -8.04 -44.70 -18.06
N SER A 721 -7.87 -45.25 -19.24
CA SER A 721 -7.92 -46.69 -19.51
C SER A 721 -6.80 -47.18 -20.46
N LEU A 722 -6.01 -46.28 -21.05
CA LEU A 722 -5.00 -46.62 -22.07
C LEU A 722 -3.55 -46.26 -21.70
N TYR A 723 -3.28 -45.11 -21.05
CA TYR A 723 -1.92 -44.58 -21.04
C TYR A 723 -1.38 -44.11 -19.68
N GLY A 724 -2.16 -44.12 -18.61
CA GLY A 724 -1.78 -43.56 -17.32
C GLY A 724 -0.93 -44.53 -16.48
N ILE A 725 -0.30 -43.98 -15.41
CA ILE A 725 0.43 -44.74 -14.40
C ILE A 725 -0.56 -45.40 -13.42
N THR A 726 -0.45 -46.71 -13.21
CA THR A 726 -1.39 -47.49 -12.38
C THR A 726 -0.84 -47.79 -10.98
N ASP A 727 0.43 -48.11 -10.88
CA ASP A 727 1.05 -48.40 -9.59
C ASP A 727 2.30 -47.51 -9.42
N PHE A 728 2.31 -46.72 -8.35
CA PHE A 728 3.40 -45.78 -8.11
C PHE A 728 3.50 -45.37 -6.64
N GLU A 729 4.65 -44.83 -6.26
CA GLU A 729 4.92 -44.32 -4.93
C GLU A 729 5.39 -42.87 -5.01
N VAL A 730 4.77 -41.98 -4.21
CA VAL A 730 5.22 -40.61 -4.04
C VAL A 730 6.07 -40.51 -2.79
N GLN A 731 7.30 -40.06 -2.95
CA GLN A 731 8.29 -40.02 -1.87
C GLN A 731 8.86 -38.60 -1.70
N ALA A 732 9.19 -38.26 -0.44
CA ALA A 732 9.92 -37.05 -0.08
C ALA A 732 11.25 -37.42 0.60
N TRP A 733 12.26 -36.58 0.41
CA TRP A 733 13.58 -36.77 1.01
C TRP A 733 13.59 -36.20 2.43
N ASN A 734 13.90 -36.99 3.44
CA ASN A 734 13.92 -36.57 4.84
C ASN A 734 15.31 -36.09 5.34
N GLY A 735 16.26 -35.88 4.44
CA GLY A 735 17.64 -35.51 4.74
C GLY A 735 18.60 -36.69 4.71
N ALA A 736 18.13 -37.96 4.86
CA ALA A 736 18.92 -39.17 4.90
C ALA A 736 18.43 -40.27 3.95
N THR A 737 17.11 -40.45 3.85
CA THR A 737 16.45 -41.47 3.04
C THR A 737 15.22 -40.96 2.37
N TRP A 738 14.73 -41.67 1.35
CA TRP A 738 13.43 -41.46 0.75
C TRP A 738 12.34 -42.04 1.66
N ALA A 739 11.32 -41.26 1.97
CA ALA A 739 10.16 -41.67 2.75
C ALA A 739 8.90 -41.46 1.95
N THR A 740 8.00 -42.43 1.93
CA THR A 740 6.69 -42.33 1.29
C THR A 740 5.85 -41.29 1.99
N VAL A 741 5.26 -40.36 1.24
CA VAL A 741 4.33 -39.39 1.80
C VAL A 741 3.04 -40.11 2.26
N PRO A 742 2.30 -39.58 3.25
CA PRO A 742 1.02 -40.17 3.66
C PRO A 742 0.08 -40.36 2.47
N GLY A 743 -0.40 -41.57 2.26
CA GLY A 743 -1.22 -41.97 1.12
C GLY A 743 -0.49 -42.10 -0.21
N GLY A 744 0.82 -41.88 -0.24
CA GLY A 744 1.64 -41.85 -1.46
C GLY A 744 1.95 -43.23 -2.09
N ASN A 745 1.60 -44.35 -1.46
CA ASN A 745 1.69 -45.70 -2.06
C ASN A 745 0.36 -46.03 -2.74
N VAL A 746 0.35 -46.02 -4.08
CA VAL A 746 -0.84 -46.15 -4.92
C VAL A 746 -0.73 -47.41 -5.76
N THR A 747 -1.78 -48.22 -5.76
CA THR A 747 -1.94 -49.42 -6.62
C THR A 747 -3.29 -49.39 -7.32
N GLY A 748 -3.34 -49.82 -8.58
CA GLY A 748 -4.56 -49.88 -9.39
C GLY A 748 -5.19 -48.50 -9.65
N ASN A 749 -4.38 -47.48 -9.82
CA ASN A 749 -4.84 -46.13 -10.14
C ASN A 749 -5.50 -46.10 -11.51
N ASP A 750 -6.67 -45.48 -11.57
CA ASP A 750 -7.43 -45.22 -12.82
C ASP A 750 -7.70 -43.70 -13.03
N ARG A 751 -7.11 -42.82 -12.19
CA ARG A 751 -7.34 -41.36 -12.20
C ARG A 751 -6.21 -40.63 -12.88
N VAL A 752 -6.60 -39.68 -13.74
CA VAL A 752 -5.65 -38.75 -14.39
C VAL A 752 -4.97 -37.84 -13.38
N TRP A 753 -5.66 -37.45 -12.34
CA TRP A 753 -5.17 -36.59 -11.25
C TRP A 753 -5.28 -37.28 -9.91
N ARG A 754 -4.16 -37.32 -9.19
CA ARG A 754 -4.07 -37.78 -7.80
C ARG A 754 -3.49 -36.68 -6.90
N LYS A 755 -4.17 -36.46 -5.78
CA LYS A 755 -3.84 -35.47 -4.78
C LYS A 755 -3.48 -36.15 -3.45
N PHE A 756 -2.37 -35.71 -2.83
CA PHE A 756 -1.86 -36.20 -1.56
C PHE A 756 -1.72 -35.02 -0.62
N ALA A 757 -2.58 -34.94 0.40
CA ALA A 757 -2.54 -33.91 1.45
C ALA A 757 -2.04 -34.55 2.76
N PHE A 758 -1.14 -33.85 3.45
CA PHE A 758 -0.49 -34.36 4.66
C PHE A 758 -0.09 -33.24 5.62
N ALA A 759 0.27 -33.57 6.87
CA ALA A 759 0.84 -32.62 7.82
C ALA A 759 2.14 -32.01 7.25
N PRO A 760 2.46 -30.75 7.60
CA PRO A 760 3.63 -30.05 7.07
C PRO A 760 4.91 -30.90 7.10
N LEU A 761 5.53 -31.11 5.93
CA LEU A 761 6.69 -31.95 5.70
C LEU A 761 7.84 -31.12 5.13
N ALA A 762 8.96 -31.03 5.84
CA ALA A 762 10.16 -30.33 5.35
C ALA A 762 10.98 -31.22 4.43
N THR A 763 11.21 -30.79 3.19
CA THR A 763 11.99 -31.52 2.18
C THR A 763 12.62 -30.57 1.17
N ASN A 764 13.73 -30.96 0.54
CA ASN A 764 14.33 -30.24 -0.57
C ASN A 764 14.11 -30.90 -1.94
N ARG A 765 13.45 -32.06 -1.96
CA ARG A 765 13.12 -32.80 -3.20
C ARG A 765 12.08 -33.88 -2.95
N ILE A 766 11.29 -34.13 -4.00
CA ILE A 766 10.32 -35.23 -4.03
C ILE A 766 10.59 -36.11 -5.25
N ARG A 767 10.02 -37.32 -5.28
CA ARG A 767 10.01 -38.16 -6.47
C ARG A 767 8.74 -39.01 -6.56
N VAL A 768 8.41 -39.35 -7.80
CA VAL A 768 7.43 -40.39 -8.12
C VAL A 768 8.21 -41.61 -8.62
N VAL A 769 7.98 -42.75 -8.00
CA VAL A 769 8.53 -44.04 -8.41
C VAL A 769 7.39 -44.84 -9.06
N VAL A 770 7.42 -44.97 -10.36
CA VAL A 770 6.40 -45.72 -11.11
C VAL A 770 6.80 -47.20 -11.17
N THR A 771 5.93 -48.06 -10.71
CA THR A 771 6.15 -49.54 -10.71
C THR A 771 5.26 -50.24 -11.70
N ARG A 772 4.25 -49.57 -12.31
CA ARG A 772 3.44 -50.07 -13.38
C ARG A 772 2.67 -48.95 -14.09
N ALA A 773 2.51 -49.08 -15.41
CA ALA A 773 1.73 -48.16 -16.23
C ALA A 773 1.01 -48.90 -17.33
N LEU A 774 -0.05 -48.29 -17.88
CA LEU A 774 -0.72 -48.79 -19.09
C LEU A 774 0.02 -48.30 -20.34
N GLY A 775 -0.02 -49.11 -21.42
CA GLY A 775 0.63 -48.78 -22.68
C GLY A 775 2.17 -48.78 -22.60
N SER A 776 2.73 -49.58 -21.68
CA SER A 776 4.15 -49.97 -21.59
C SER A 776 5.14 -48.86 -21.25
N TRP A 777 4.65 -47.66 -20.91
CA TRP A 777 5.49 -46.47 -20.63
C TRP A 777 5.03 -45.69 -19.38
N SER A 778 5.98 -45.19 -18.60
CA SER A 778 5.70 -44.30 -17.50
C SER A 778 5.48 -42.86 -18.02
N ARG A 779 4.28 -42.29 -17.79
CA ARG A 779 3.89 -40.99 -18.35
C ARG A 779 3.31 -40.05 -17.28
N ILE A 780 3.90 -38.90 -17.13
CA ILE A 780 3.47 -37.85 -16.19
C ILE A 780 3.41 -36.50 -16.94
N THR A 781 2.24 -35.87 -16.96
CA THR A 781 2.06 -34.57 -17.58
C THR A 781 2.50 -33.45 -16.65
N GLU A 782 2.21 -33.54 -15.32
CA GLU A 782 2.61 -32.52 -14.37
C GLU A 782 2.81 -33.10 -12.96
N ILE A 783 3.78 -32.52 -12.22
CA ILE A 783 3.94 -32.68 -10.78
C ILE A 783 3.85 -31.30 -10.13
N GLU A 784 2.98 -31.16 -9.15
CA GLU A 784 2.88 -29.97 -8.35
C GLU A 784 3.17 -30.29 -6.88
N ALA A 785 3.86 -29.41 -6.17
CA ALA A 785 4.20 -29.58 -4.76
C ALA A 785 3.92 -28.27 -4.01
N TYR A 786 2.88 -28.25 -3.21
CA TYR A 786 2.38 -27.08 -2.54
C TYR A 786 2.82 -26.98 -1.09
N GLY A 787 3.23 -25.78 -0.69
CA GLY A 787 3.62 -25.44 0.67
C GLY A 787 3.57 -23.96 0.94
N ALA A 788 3.96 -23.54 2.14
CA ALA A 788 4.08 -22.13 2.49
C ALA A 788 5.06 -21.41 1.55
N PRO A 789 4.85 -20.12 1.24
CA PRO A 789 5.73 -19.31 0.39
C PRO A 789 7.19 -19.28 0.83
#